data_20974cc06c0bd97934927f23ec60a364
#
_entry.id   20974cc06c0bd97934927f23ec60a364
#
_cell.length_a   1.000
_cell.length_b   1.000
_cell.length_c   1.000
_cell.angle_alpha   90.00
_cell.angle_beta   90.00
_cell.angle_gamma   90.00
#
_symmetry.space_group_name_H-M   'P 1'
#
loop_
_entity.id
_entity.type
_entity.pdbx_description
1 polymer ?
#
loop_
_entity_poly.entity_id
_entity_poly.type
_entity_poly.pdbx_seq_one_letter_code
_entity_poly.pdbx_strand_id
1 'polypeptide(L)'
;MVGAVAAGLLCATGLVAPTALAAPAPAPEPGAPALADGLALTPPMGFNNWNSTGCRSEFNEDMVKGIADIFVAKGLKDAGYQYVNLDDCWALPTRDADGKLVPDPARFPNGIKAVADYVHSKGLKLGIYTSAGTRTCSNVGFPGALGHEYSDARQFADWGVDYLKYDNCNNQGVDAKTRYTTMRDALKATGRPIVYSICEWGENKPWEWASDVGHLWRTTGDISDNWGSMLSILKQNLPLAPHAGPGHWNDPDMLEVGNGGMTDTEYRSHFSMWSVMAAPLLIGSDLRTASDATFGILGNKEVIAVDQDPLGKQGTVLSSTGGRWVVGKEMKDGSRAVALFNETGSAQRISTTARAVGLPEADAYTLRDLWQHRSYNTAGTISATVPAHGTVLVRVSADADWSAYPPAAELGLSGSPLVQAGRTATLSSVFTDLGRTPARQVSVSLAAPTGWRVKATSPATAGSVSTGRSLRTAWEVTAPAGTPTGSYGLTLKAVYRSPAGARAETVVSLTASVVVAPPAGVSQLGDLPWMSTANGWGPVERNTSNGESAAGDGHPLTIGGVVYAKGLGVHADSAVEYYTGKACERVTADVGVDDEKSSNGSVAFEIWADGTKVASTGVLTTAMPAQSVSADVSGAEVVRLVVTDGGDGIDSDHADWADAELTC
;
A
#
# COMPACT_ATOMS: atom_id res chain seq x y z
N MET A 1 -54.40 -19.04 98.07
CA MET A 1 -53.89 -17.82 97.47
C MET A 1 -53.06 -18.25 96.30
N VAL A 2 -53.33 -17.73 95.18
CA VAL A 2 -53.06 -18.16 93.85
C VAL A 2 -51.58 -18.12 93.51
N GLY A 3 -51.03 -19.22 92.96
CA GLY A 3 -49.72 -19.28 92.37
C GLY A 3 -49.80 -19.75 90.93
N ALA A 4 -49.44 -18.93 90.00
CA ALA A 4 -49.45 -19.21 88.56
C ALA A 4 -48.11 -19.85 88.14
N VAL A 5 -48.20 -20.94 87.43
CA VAL A 5 -47.06 -21.62 86.74
C VAL A 5 -46.97 -21.06 85.34
N ALA A 6 -45.81 -20.48 84.97
CA ALA A 6 -45.48 -20.04 83.62
C ALA A 6 -44.55 -21.09 82.97
N ALA A 7 -44.98 -21.65 81.87
CA ALA A 7 -44.20 -22.54 81.02
C ALA A 7 -43.37 -21.65 80.02
N GLY A 8 -42.06 -21.79 80.06
CA GLY A 8 -41.14 -21.10 79.14
C GLY A 8 -41.00 -21.86 77.83
N LEU A 9 -41.27 -21.18 76.74
CA LEU A 9 -41.04 -21.64 75.37
C LEU A 9 -39.68 -21.11 74.90
N LEU A 10 -38.66 -21.94 74.63
CA LEU A 10 -37.40 -21.59 74.05
C LEU A 10 -37.57 -21.42 72.54
N CYS A 11 -37.55 -20.18 72.05
CA CYS A 11 -37.38 -19.85 70.64
C CYS A 11 -35.89 -19.74 70.33
N ALA A 12 -35.38 -20.64 69.48
CA ALA A 12 -34.04 -20.51 68.90
C ALA A 12 -34.09 -19.52 67.74
N THR A 13 -33.54 -18.32 67.97
CA THR A 13 -33.34 -17.31 66.89
C THR A 13 -32.05 -17.59 66.16
N GLY A 14 -32.16 -18.14 64.93
CA GLY A 14 -31.03 -18.22 64.01
C GLY A 14 -30.63 -16.83 63.52
N LEU A 15 -29.42 -16.41 63.84
CA LEU A 15 -28.78 -15.23 63.28
C LEU A 15 -28.46 -15.47 61.81
N VAL A 16 -29.27 -14.92 60.87
CA VAL A 16 -28.90 -14.78 59.48
C VAL A 16 -27.96 -13.58 59.36
N ALA A 17 -26.69 -13.84 59.03
CA ALA A 17 -25.73 -12.78 58.75
C ALA A 17 -26.17 -12.05 57.45
N PRO A 18 -26.14 -10.73 57.40
CA PRO A 18 -26.42 -10.01 56.17
C PRO A 18 -25.32 -10.27 55.15
N THR A 19 -25.71 -10.81 53.98
CA THR A 19 -24.85 -10.84 52.80
C THR A 19 -24.55 -9.40 52.40
N ALA A 20 -23.31 -9.00 52.57
CA ALA A 20 -22.81 -7.72 52.06
C ALA A 20 -22.95 -7.75 50.54
N LEU A 21 -23.84 -6.96 49.99
CA LEU A 21 -23.85 -6.62 48.57
C LEU A 21 -22.50 -5.94 48.28
N ALA A 22 -21.72 -6.53 47.38
CA ALA A 22 -20.50 -5.90 46.87
C ALA A 22 -20.86 -4.55 46.30
N ALA A 23 -20.18 -3.50 46.72
CA ALA A 23 -20.36 -2.18 46.16
C ALA A 23 -20.09 -2.24 44.64
N PRO A 24 -20.88 -1.56 43.81
CA PRO A 24 -20.59 -1.47 42.39
C PRO A 24 -19.18 -0.88 42.21
N ALA A 25 -18.41 -1.48 41.29
CA ALA A 25 -17.09 -0.96 40.94
C ALA A 25 -17.20 0.55 40.56
N PRO A 26 -16.25 1.38 40.96
CA PRO A 26 -16.28 2.80 40.60
C PRO A 26 -16.33 2.93 39.08
N ALA A 27 -17.19 3.84 38.59
CA ALA A 27 -17.24 4.19 37.19
C ALA A 27 -15.83 4.69 36.74
N PRO A 28 -15.33 4.30 35.56
CA PRO A 28 -14.03 4.78 35.08
C PRO A 28 -14.03 6.31 35.00
N GLU A 29 -12.93 6.92 35.45
CA GLU A 29 -12.75 8.37 35.36
C GLU A 29 -12.76 8.79 33.88
N PRO A 30 -13.38 9.92 33.51
CA PRO A 30 -13.37 10.42 32.15
C PRO A 30 -11.92 10.75 31.75
N GLY A 31 -11.33 9.98 30.84
CA GLY A 31 -10.02 10.24 30.26
C GLY A 31 -8.94 9.17 30.42
N ALA A 32 -9.14 8.11 31.20
CA ALA A 32 -8.23 6.98 31.19
C ALA A 32 -8.70 5.93 30.16
N PRO A 33 -7.86 5.50 29.18
CA PRO A 33 -8.23 4.42 28.29
C PRO A 33 -8.50 3.14 29.12
N ALA A 34 -9.63 2.48 28.89
CA ALA A 34 -10.06 1.32 29.69
C ALA A 34 -9.14 0.09 29.52
N LEU A 35 -8.26 0.09 28.51
CA LEU A 35 -7.23 -0.90 28.24
C LEU A 35 -5.81 -0.43 28.58
N ALA A 36 -5.62 0.37 29.64
CA ALA A 36 -4.30 0.70 30.17
C ALA A 36 -3.64 -0.52 30.86
N ASP A 37 -3.52 -1.66 30.13
CA ASP A 37 -2.97 -2.93 30.62
C ASP A 37 -1.51 -3.16 30.22
N GLY A 38 -0.91 -2.19 29.49
CA GLY A 38 0.49 -2.21 29.06
C GLY A 38 0.77 -3.06 27.82
N LEU A 39 -0.28 -3.55 27.12
CA LEU A 39 -0.13 -4.29 25.87
C LEU A 39 -0.08 -3.35 24.67
N ALA A 40 0.55 -3.82 23.59
CA ALA A 40 0.65 -3.14 22.29
C ALA A 40 1.08 -1.66 22.43
N LEU A 41 2.05 -1.34 23.30
CA LEU A 41 2.57 0.03 23.45
C LEU A 41 3.25 0.55 22.18
N THR A 42 3.70 -0.38 21.32
CA THR A 42 4.05 -0.13 19.91
C THR A 42 3.18 -1.03 19.04
N PRO A 43 3.03 -0.72 17.72
CA PRO A 43 2.22 -1.53 16.84
C PRO A 43 2.65 -3.00 16.84
N PRO A 44 1.74 -3.98 16.93
CA PRO A 44 2.08 -5.40 16.88
C PRO A 44 2.78 -5.77 15.57
N MET A 45 3.83 -6.60 15.66
CA MET A 45 4.56 -7.14 14.52
C MET A 45 4.48 -8.66 14.53
N GLY A 46 4.14 -9.26 13.39
CA GLY A 46 3.95 -10.71 13.32
C GLY A 46 3.66 -11.23 11.92
N PHE A 47 3.01 -12.38 11.87
CA PHE A 47 2.55 -13.08 10.69
C PHE A 47 1.08 -13.44 10.86
N ASN A 48 0.34 -13.49 9.76
CA ASN A 48 -1.00 -14.07 9.67
C ASN A 48 -1.10 -14.86 8.35
N ASN A 49 -1.65 -16.07 8.41
CA ASN A 49 -1.65 -16.99 7.26
C ASN A 49 -2.70 -16.68 6.19
N TRP A 50 -3.69 -15.79 6.45
CA TRP A 50 -4.87 -15.69 5.58
C TRP A 50 -4.50 -15.42 4.11
N ASN A 51 -3.76 -14.36 3.83
CA ASN A 51 -3.44 -13.98 2.45
C ASN A 51 -2.48 -14.97 1.76
N SER A 52 -1.71 -15.76 2.53
CA SER A 52 -0.81 -16.77 1.96
C SER A 52 -1.46 -18.12 1.74
N THR A 53 -2.31 -18.59 2.65
CA THR A 53 -2.86 -19.96 2.58
C THR A 53 -4.39 -20.03 2.62
N GLY A 54 -5.08 -19.04 3.20
CA GLY A 54 -6.51 -19.13 3.46
C GLY A 54 -6.86 -20.43 4.18
N CYS A 55 -7.90 -21.11 3.72
CA CYS A 55 -8.35 -22.41 4.23
C CYS A 55 -7.73 -23.62 3.53
N ARG A 56 -6.70 -23.44 2.67
CA ARG A 56 -6.06 -24.57 1.98
C ARG A 56 -5.38 -25.53 2.97
N SER A 57 -5.10 -26.75 2.53
CA SER A 57 -4.53 -27.83 3.35
C SER A 57 -3.14 -27.53 3.89
N GLU A 58 -2.40 -26.60 3.25
CA GLU A 58 -1.09 -26.12 3.69
C GLU A 58 -1.16 -25.36 5.02
N PHE A 59 -2.32 -24.81 5.38
CA PHE A 59 -2.54 -24.24 6.69
C PHE A 59 -2.74 -25.36 7.72
N ASN A 60 -1.68 -25.70 8.41
CA ASN A 60 -1.61 -26.76 9.40
C ASN A 60 -0.52 -26.49 10.45
N GLU A 61 -0.42 -27.39 11.43
CA GLU A 61 0.53 -27.32 12.55
C GLU A 61 1.99 -27.20 12.08
N ASP A 62 2.40 -27.97 11.07
CA ASP A 62 3.78 -27.95 10.56
C ASP A 62 4.12 -26.62 9.88
N MET A 63 3.16 -26.06 9.13
CA MET A 63 3.32 -24.73 8.53
C MET A 63 3.54 -23.66 9.60
N VAL A 64 2.70 -23.62 10.64
CA VAL A 64 2.80 -22.62 11.71
C VAL A 64 4.13 -22.74 12.46
N LYS A 65 4.57 -23.95 12.79
CA LYS A 65 5.87 -24.21 13.40
C LYS A 65 7.02 -23.79 12.48
N GLY A 66 6.91 -24.06 11.18
CA GLY A 66 7.87 -23.65 10.17
C GLY A 66 8.02 -22.14 10.07
N ILE A 67 6.93 -21.37 10.15
CA ILE A 67 6.98 -19.89 10.19
C ILE A 67 7.72 -19.41 11.45
N ALA A 68 7.45 -20.00 12.62
CA ALA A 68 8.17 -19.66 13.85
C ALA A 68 9.68 -19.94 13.74
N ASP A 69 10.07 -21.05 13.10
CA ASP A 69 11.48 -21.35 12.82
C ASP A 69 12.12 -20.35 11.87
N ILE A 70 11.41 -19.95 10.81
CA ILE A 70 11.86 -18.94 9.84
C ILE A 70 12.05 -17.59 10.53
N PHE A 71 11.17 -17.17 11.43
CA PHE A 71 11.32 -15.93 12.20
C PHE A 71 12.66 -15.88 12.94
N VAL A 72 13.06 -17.00 13.54
CA VAL A 72 14.35 -17.10 14.21
C VAL A 72 15.50 -17.18 13.21
N ALA A 73 15.39 -18.06 12.22
CA ALA A 73 16.49 -18.35 11.28
C ALA A 73 16.81 -17.18 10.35
N LYS A 74 15.83 -16.39 9.94
CA LYS A 74 15.98 -15.23 9.05
C LYS A 74 16.13 -13.89 9.80
N GLY A 75 16.18 -13.90 11.13
CA GLY A 75 16.40 -12.72 11.95
C GLY A 75 15.18 -11.78 12.08
N LEU A 76 13.99 -12.22 11.67
CA LEU A 76 12.77 -11.43 11.80
C LEU A 76 12.41 -11.23 13.29
N LYS A 77 12.60 -12.25 14.13
CA LYS A 77 12.47 -12.10 15.59
C LYS A 77 13.37 -10.98 16.14
N ASP A 78 14.64 -10.95 15.72
CA ASP A 78 15.60 -9.91 16.13
C ASP A 78 15.30 -8.53 15.54
N ALA A 79 14.48 -8.47 14.49
CA ALA A 79 13.95 -7.25 13.91
C ALA A 79 12.70 -6.74 14.64
N GLY A 80 12.09 -7.54 15.53
CA GLY A 80 10.94 -7.15 16.35
C GLY A 80 9.64 -7.93 16.11
N TYR A 81 9.59 -8.83 15.14
CA TYR A 81 8.41 -9.67 14.90
C TYR A 81 8.23 -10.69 16.02
N GLN A 82 7.05 -10.71 16.64
CA GLN A 82 6.77 -11.52 17.81
C GLN A 82 5.60 -12.49 17.63
N TYR A 83 4.58 -12.14 16.85
CA TYR A 83 3.34 -12.89 16.77
C TYR A 83 3.31 -13.82 15.57
N VAL A 84 2.87 -15.06 15.79
CA VAL A 84 2.52 -16.02 14.73
C VAL A 84 1.03 -16.30 14.89
N ASN A 85 0.21 -15.69 14.04
CA ASN A 85 -1.24 -15.70 14.17
C ASN A 85 -1.86 -16.71 13.22
N LEU A 86 -2.72 -17.57 13.77
CA LEU A 86 -3.63 -18.44 13.03
C LEU A 86 -4.87 -17.64 12.67
N ASP A 87 -5.23 -17.61 11.40
CA ASP A 87 -6.49 -17.05 10.91
C ASP A 87 -7.59 -18.13 10.85
N ASP A 88 -8.69 -17.88 10.15
CA ASP A 88 -9.85 -18.79 10.05
C ASP A 88 -9.47 -20.21 9.60
N CYS A 89 -10.39 -21.18 9.75
CA CYS A 89 -10.26 -22.57 9.32
C CYS A 89 -9.34 -23.47 10.19
N TRP A 90 -9.02 -23.08 11.41
CA TRP A 90 -8.28 -23.92 12.35
C TRP A 90 -9.16 -24.91 13.11
N ALA A 91 -10.48 -24.63 13.24
CA ALA A 91 -11.44 -25.41 14.03
C ALA A 91 -12.26 -26.38 13.16
N LEU A 92 -12.94 -27.33 13.82
CA LEU A 92 -14.01 -28.11 13.20
C LEU A 92 -15.28 -27.26 13.00
N PRO A 93 -16.16 -27.63 12.05
CA PRO A 93 -17.41 -26.89 11.77
C PRO A 93 -18.44 -26.89 12.92
N THR A 94 -18.22 -27.69 13.96
CA THR A 94 -19.12 -27.82 15.11
C THR A 94 -18.35 -27.81 16.41
N ARG A 95 -18.97 -27.25 17.45
CA ARG A 95 -18.50 -27.33 18.83
C ARG A 95 -18.69 -28.76 19.36
N ASP A 96 -17.96 -29.15 20.42
CA ASP A 96 -18.16 -30.40 21.12
C ASP A 96 -19.44 -30.40 22.00
N ALA A 97 -19.69 -31.51 22.71
CA ALA A 97 -20.86 -31.67 23.57
C ALA A 97 -20.89 -30.66 24.75
N ASP A 98 -19.75 -30.14 25.15
CA ASP A 98 -19.60 -29.12 26.21
C ASP A 98 -19.66 -27.68 25.64
N GLY A 99 -19.91 -27.53 24.35
CA GLY A 99 -19.97 -26.24 23.66
C GLY A 99 -18.61 -25.61 23.35
N LYS A 100 -17.50 -26.35 23.45
CA LYS A 100 -16.14 -25.87 23.21
C LYS A 100 -15.77 -25.94 21.73
N LEU A 101 -14.89 -25.03 21.29
CA LEU A 101 -14.26 -25.10 19.99
C LEU A 101 -13.31 -26.29 19.91
N VAL A 102 -13.33 -27.01 18.79
CA VAL A 102 -12.49 -28.19 18.56
C VAL A 102 -11.51 -27.90 17.46
N PRO A 103 -10.18 -27.93 17.71
CA PRO A 103 -9.19 -27.85 16.65
C PRO A 103 -9.40 -28.98 15.63
N ASP A 104 -9.27 -28.67 14.33
CA ASP A 104 -9.34 -29.69 13.28
C ASP A 104 -8.16 -30.69 13.44
N PRO A 105 -8.41 -31.96 13.76
CA PRO A 105 -7.34 -32.93 14.02
C PRO A 105 -6.55 -33.30 12.75
N ALA A 106 -7.08 -33.02 11.54
CA ALA A 106 -6.35 -33.21 10.30
C ALA A 106 -5.30 -32.10 10.10
N ARG A 107 -5.55 -30.91 10.64
CA ARG A 107 -4.65 -29.74 10.55
C ARG A 107 -3.76 -29.60 11.80
N PHE A 108 -4.34 -29.80 12.96
CA PHE A 108 -3.70 -29.62 14.29
C PHE A 108 -3.84 -30.90 15.14
N PRO A 109 -3.16 -31.98 14.76
CA PRO A 109 -3.32 -33.30 15.42
C PRO A 109 -2.93 -33.28 16.90
N ASN A 110 -2.05 -32.34 17.31
CA ASN A 110 -1.64 -32.20 18.70
C ASN A 110 -2.38 -31.05 19.43
N GLY A 111 -3.35 -30.40 18.76
CA GLY A 111 -4.16 -29.32 19.28
C GLY A 111 -3.41 -27.97 19.35
N ILE A 112 -4.16 -26.89 19.55
CA ILE A 112 -3.62 -25.50 19.53
C ILE A 112 -2.65 -25.25 20.67
N LYS A 113 -2.87 -25.87 21.86
CA LYS A 113 -1.92 -25.72 22.97
C LYS A 113 -0.50 -26.18 22.62
N ALA A 114 -0.37 -27.32 21.93
CA ALA A 114 0.94 -27.83 21.53
C ALA A 114 1.64 -26.88 20.52
N VAL A 115 0.87 -26.23 19.65
CA VAL A 115 1.38 -25.20 18.75
C VAL A 115 1.84 -23.97 19.55
N ALA A 116 1.05 -23.51 20.53
CA ALA A 116 1.41 -22.40 21.40
C ALA A 116 2.71 -22.70 22.17
N ASP A 117 2.81 -23.87 22.78
CA ASP A 117 4.01 -24.29 23.53
C ASP A 117 5.26 -24.31 22.60
N TYR A 118 5.11 -24.75 21.35
CA TYR A 118 6.20 -24.72 20.37
C TYR A 118 6.62 -23.28 20.01
N VAL A 119 5.66 -22.43 19.67
CA VAL A 119 5.90 -21.01 19.32
C VAL A 119 6.56 -20.29 20.50
N HIS A 120 6.07 -20.52 21.72
CA HIS A 120 6.67 -19.98 22.96
C HIS A 120 8.10 -20.49 23.18
N SER A 121 8.41 -21.76 22.84
CA SER A 121 9.77 -22.30 22.94
C SER A 121 10.78 -21.56 22.07
N LYS A 122 10.32 -20.88 20.99
CA LYS A 122 11.13 -20.00 20.14
C LYS A 122 11.21 -18.56 20.69
N GLY A 123 10.53 -18.27 21.81
CA GLY A 123 10.39 -16.93 22.38
C GLY A 123 9.52 -16.00 21.53
N LEU A 124 8.55 -16.58 20.85
CA LEU A 124 7.52 -15.91 20.05
C LEU A 124 6.17 -16.05 20.74
N LYS A 125 5.12 -15.47 20.20
CA LYS A 125 3.76 -15.43 20.74
C LYS A 125 2.78 -16.01 19.72
N LEU A 126 1.76 -16.75 20.19
CA LEU A 126 0.73 -17.31 19.33
C LEU A 126 -0.52 -16.45 19.33
N GLY A 127 -1.05 -16.14 18.13
CA GLY A 127 -2.38 -15.56 17.97
C GLY A 127 -3.37 -16.57 17.40
N ILE A 128 -4.66 -16.26 17.58
CA ILE A 128 -5.77 -17.06 17.07
C ILE A 128 -6.87 -16.15 16.52
N TYR A 129 -7.81 -16.73 15.78
CA TYR A 129 -8.91 -16.06 15.12
C TYR A 129 -10.26 -16.64 15.59
N THR A 130 -11.26 -15.77 15.70
CA THR A 130 -12.69 -16.11 15.70
C THR A 130 -13.51 -14.90 15.22
N SER A 131 -14.85 -15.03 15.17
CA SER A 131 -15.73 -13.96 14.72
C SER A 131 -16.70 -13.52 15.81
N ALA A 132 -17.05 -12.23 15.82
CA ALA A 132 -18.05 -11.60 16.68
C ALA A 132 -19.50 -11.95 16.27
N GLY A 133 -19.69 -13.04 15.59
CA GLY A 133 -20.96 -13.55 15.11
C GLY A 133 -21.16 -15.01 15.47
N THR A 134 -22.25 -15.59 14.97
CA THR A 134 -22.57 -17.02 15.17
C THR A 134 -21.66 -17.96 14.38
N ARG A 135 -21.04 -17.44 13.31
CA ARG A 135 -20.11 -18.17 12.42
C ARG A 135 -18.95 -17.25 11.99
N THR A 136 -17.85 -17.89 11.58
CA THR A 136 -16.69 -17.20 10.99
C THR A 136 -16.96 -16.76 9.55
N CYS A 137 -15.97 -16.09 8.94
CA CYS A 137 -16.11 -15.50 7.60
C CYS A 137 -15.92 -16.48 6.46
N SER A 138 -15.30 -17.65 6.70
CA SER A 138 -15.10 -18.64 5.63
C SER A 138 -16.43 -19.17 5.10
N ASN A 139 -16.44 -19.62 3.84
CA ASN A 139 -17.63 -20.23 3.22
C ASN A 139 -18.11 -21.50 3.95
N VAL A 140 -17.23 -22.17 4.71
CA VAL A 140 -17.60 -23.30 5.57
C VAL A 140 -18.41 -22.85 6.78
N GLY A 141 -18.11 -21.63 7.29
CA GLY A 141 -18.80 -21.03 8.43
C GLY A 141 -18.54 -21.81 9.72
N PHE A 142 -17.30 -21.81 10.20
CA PHE A 142 -16.93 -22.40 11.49
C PHE A 142 -17.63 -21.68 12.65
N PRO A 143 -17.73 -22.27 13.86
CA PRO A 143 -18.41 -21.63 14.98
C PRO A 143 -17.74 -20.29 15.34
N GLY A 144 -18.52 -19.22 15.35
CA GLY A 144 -18.13 -17.93 15.90
C GLY A 144 -18.38 -17.86 17.41
N ALA A 145 -18.00 -16.74 18.04
CA ALA A 145 -18.02 -16.62 19.49
C ALA A 145 -19.27 -15.92 20.05
N LEU A 146 -20.18 -15.42 19.22
CA LEU A 146 -21.39 -14.73 19.68
C LEU A 146 -22.24 -15.64 20.61
N GLY A 147 -22.39 -15.22 21.88
CA GLY A 147 -23.02 -16.00 22.93
C GLY A 147 -22.11 -17.03 23.62
N HIS A 148 -20.84 -17.13 23.21
CA HIS A 148 -19.83 -18.03 23.77
C HIS A 148 -18.55 -17.29 24.20
N GLU A 149 -18.52 -15.96 24.21
CA GLU A 149 -17.33 -15.12 24.36
C GLU A 149 -16.50 -15.50 25.59
N TYR A 150 -17.15 -15.72 26.75
CA TYR A 150 -16.47 -16.08 27.99
C TYR A 150 -15.88 -17.50 27.98
N SER A 151 -16.56 -18.46 27.37
CA SER A 151 -16.07 -19.85 27.25
C SER A 151 -14.90 -19.92 26.27
N ASP A 152 -14.99 -19.21 25.14
CA ASP A 152 -13.98 -19.19 24.11
C ASP A 152 -12.72 -18.44 24.59
N ALA A 153 -12.89 -17.27 25.22
CA ALA A 153 -11.79 -16.53 25.82
C ALA A 153 -11.03 -17.37 26.87
N ARG A 154 -11.76 -18.10 27.73
CA ARG A 154 -11.15 -19.02 28.69
C ARG A 154 -10.37 -20.11 27.98
N GLN A 155 -10.94 -20.74 26.96
CA GLN A 155 -10.29 -21.78 26.18
C GLN A 155 -9.01 -21.27 25.48
N PHE A 156 -9.04 -20.06 24.91
CA PHE A 156 -7.85 -19.43 24.30
C PHE A 156 -6.77 -19.16 25.36
N ALA A 157 -7.15 -18.68 26.54
CA ALA A 157 -6.22 -18.47 27.64
C ALA A 157 -5.58 -19.78 28.13
N ASP A 158 -6.37 -20.86 28.26
CA ASP A 158 -5.91 -22.17 28.66
C ASP A 158 -4.97 -22.81 27.62
N TRP A 159 -5.12 -22.48 26.33
CA TRP A 159 -4.19 -22.86 25.28
C TRP A 159 -2.91 -22.03 25.21
N GLY A 160 -2.86 -20.91 25.93
CA GLY A 160 -1.69 -20.04 25.93
C GLY A 160 -1.67 -19.03 24.78
N VAL A 161 -2.84 -18.65 24.25
CA VAL A 161 -2.96 -17.61 23.21
C VAL A 161 -2.56 -16.24 23.74
N ASP A 162 -1.86 -15.43 22.93
CA ASP A 162 -1.34 -14.10 23.27
C ASP A 162 -1.96 -12.97 22.43
N TYR A 163 -2.71 -13.34 21.37
CA TYR A 163 -3.32 -12.38 20.45
C TYR A 163 -4.63 -12.96 19.90
N LEU A 164 -5.68 -12.19 19.85
CA LEU A 164 -6.96 -12.56 19.25
C LEU A 164 -7.34 -11.60 18.12
N LYS A 165 -7.50 -12.12 16.89
CA LYS A 165 -8.21 -11.43 15.80
C LYS A 165 -9.70 -11.81 15.91
N TYR A 166 -10.55 -10.79 16.05
CA TYR A 166 -11.99 -10.96 16.26
C TYR A 166 -12.77 -10.29 15.13
N ASP A 167 -13.30 -11.09 14.23
CA ASP A 167 -13.85 -10.66 12.95
C ASP A 167 -15.35 -10.28 13.03
N ASN A 168 -15.93 -9.77 11.92
CA ASN A 168 -17.24 -9.11 11.88
C ASN A 168 -18.36 -9.97 11.27
N CYS A 169 -18.07 -11.14 10.71
CA CYS A 169 -19.03 -11.95 9.97
C CYS A 169 -20.13 -12.53 10.83
N ASN A 170 -21.33 -12.68 10.25
CA ASN A 170 -22.49 -13.35 10.86
C ASN A 170 -22.89 -12.78 12.23
N ASN A 171 -22.76 -11.47 12.40
CA ASN A 171 -22.94 -10.73 13.66
C ASN A 171 -24.41 -10.58 14.13
N GLN A 172 -25.37 -11.08 13.35
CA GLN A 172 -26.82 -11.07 13.64
C GLN A 172 -27.41 -9.69 13.91
N GLY A 173 -26.76 -8.61 13.43
CA GLY A 173 -27.20 -7.23 13.66
C GLY A 173 -26.98 -6.74 15.09
N VAL A 174 -26.21 -7.46 15.91
CA VAL A 174 -25.82 -6.96 17.25
C VAL A 174 -24.91 -5.76 17.09
N ASP A 175 -25.17 -4.72 17.86
CA ASP A 175 -24.37 -3.49 17.87
C ASP A 175 -22.87 -3.78 17.99
N ALA A 176 -22.05 -3.15 17.13
CA ALA A 176 -20.63 -3.44 17.03
C ALA A 176 -19.91 -3.19 18.35
N LYS A 177 -20.06 -2.01 18.96
CA LYS A 177 -19.39 -1.68 20.23
C LYS A 177 -19.77 -2.68 21.32
N THR A 178 -21.04 -3.09 21.37
CA THR A 178 -21.55 -4.05 22.37
C THR A 178 -20.86 -5.42 22.24
N ARG A 179 -20.85 -6.03 21.04
CA ARG A 179 -20.27 -7.38 20.86
C ARG A 179 -18.75 -7.41 21.05
N TYR A 180 -18.05 -6.38 20.57
CA TYR A 180 -16.59 -6.26 20.78
C TYR A 180 -16.24 -6.00 22.24
N THR A 181 -17.04 -5.19 22.95
CA THR A 181 -16.91 -4.96 24.40
C THR A 181 -17.12 -6.24 25.20
N THR A 182 -18.08 -7.08 24.82
CA THR A 182 -18.32 -8.38 25.49
C THR A 182 -17.09 -9.30 25.41
N MET A 183 -16.45 -9.40 24.25
CA MET A 183 -15.23 -10.17 24.10
C MET A 183 -14.05 -9.56 24.89
N ARG A 184 -13.89 -8.23 24.90
CA ARG A 184 -12.90 -7.54 25.76
C ARG A 184 -13.06 -7.98 27.23
N ASP A 185 -14.29 -7.93 27.75
CA ASP A 185 -14.58 -8.26 29.14
C ASP A 185 -14.32 -9.75 29.41
N ALA A 186 -14.64 -10.61 28.45
CA ALA A 186 -14.36 -12.04 28.51
C ALA A 186 -12.84 -12.33 28.54
N LEU A 187 -12.05 -11.69 27.68
CA LEU A 187 -10.59 -11.79 27.67
C LEU A 187 -9.99 -11.31 29.00
N LYS A 188 -10.42 -10.14 29.49
CA LYS A 188 -9.98 -9.59 30.78
C LYS A 188 -10.30 -10.52 31.94
N ALA A 189 -11.46 -11.18 31.94
CA ALA A 189 -11.86 -12.13 33.00
C ALA A 189 -10.98 -13.39 33.04
N THR A 190 -10.22 -13.71 32.00
CA THR A 190 -9.28 -14.83 32.00
C THR A 190 -8.05 -14.56 32.87
N GLY A 191 -7.66 -13.31 33.03
CA GLY A 191 -6.42 -12.88 33.68
C GLY A 191 -5.15 -13.04 32.83
N ARG A 192 -5.26 -13.59 31.60
CA ARG A 192 -4.14 -13.69 30.65
C ARG A 192 -4.01 -12.40 29.82
N PRO A 193 -2.78 -11.86 29.66
CA PRO A 193 -2.55 -10.71 28.77
C PRO A 193 -2.66 -11.17 27.30
N ILE A 194 -3.76 -10.78 26.63
CA ILE A 194 -4.04 -11.13 25.23
C ILE A 194 -4.23 -9.83 24.46
N VAL A 195 -3.41 -9.58 23.43
CA VAL A 195 -3.62 -8.45 22.51
C VAL A 195 -4.91 -8.69 21.74
N TYR A 196 -5.79 -7.70 21.74
CA TYR A 196 -7.10 -7.81 21.14
C TYR A 196 -7.21 -6.93 19.88
N SER A 197 -7.39 -7.59 18.74
CA SER A 197 -7.51 -6.99 17.41
C SER A 197 -8.96 -7.04 16.94
N ILE A 198 -9.54 -5.87 16.73
CA ILE A 198 -10.90 -5.67 16.25
C ILE A 198 -10.90 -5.64 14.72
N CYS A 199 -11.50 -6.66 14.09
CA CYS A 199 -11.56 -6.78 12.63
C CYS A 199 -12.96 -6.43 12.12
N GLU A 200 -13.32 -5.14 12.23
CA GLU A 200 -14.65 -4.61 11.94
C GLU A 200 -14.72 -3.90 10.59
N TRP A 201 -13.62 -3.93 9.81
CA TRP A 201 -13.47 -3.40 8.45
C TRP A 201 -13.74 -1.90 8.29
N GLY A 202 -13.86 -1.14 9.40
CA GLY A 202 -14.16 0.28 9.39
C GLY A 202 -15.65 0.60 9.21
N GLU A 203 -16.54 -0.38 9.12
CA GLU A 203 -17.98 -0.19 8.82
C GLU A 203 -18.70 0.69 9.85
N ASN A 204 -18.38 0.53 11.15
CA ASN A 204 -18.95 1.33 12.22
C ASN A 204 -17.95 2.32 12.83
N LYS A 205 -16.91 2.71 12.05
CA LYS A 205 -15.88 3.66 12.46
C LYS A 205 -15.23 3.31 13.80
N PRO A 206 -14.60 2.14 13.92
CA PRO A 206 -14.04 1.66 15.18
C PRO A 206 -13.05 2.64 15.82
N TRP A 207 -12.38 3.48 15.04
CA TRP A 207 -11.49 4.53 15.55
C TRP A 207 -12.17 5.54 16.46
N GLU A 208 -13.51 5.70 16.39
CA GLU A 208 -14.26 6.63 17.25
C GLU A 208 -14.60 6.05 18.63
N TRP A 209 -14.57 4.69 18.80
CA TRP A 209 -15.01 4.04 20.03
C TRP A 209 -14.13 2.89 20.53
N ALA A 210 -13.19 2.38 19.74
CA ALA A 210 -12.48 1.15 20.10
C ALA A 210 -11.23 1.37 20.96
N SER A 211 -10.79 2.58 21.20
CA SER A 211 -9.60 2.87 22.04
C SER A 211 -9.70 2.35 23.49
N ASP A 212 -10.91 2.15 23.97
CA ASP A 212 -11.20 1.55 25.28
C ASP A 212 -11.68 0.09 25.17
N VAL A 213 -11.70 -0.49 23.96
CA VAL A 213 -12.21 -1.84 23.69
C VAL A 213 -11.12 -2.79 23.22
N GLY A 214 -10.27 -2.39 22.28
CA GLY A 214 -9.20 -3.22 21.70
C GLY A 214 -7.89 -2.44 21.53
N HIS A 215 -6.81 -3.15 21.22
CA HIS A 215 -5.47 -2.57 21.07
C HIS A 215 -5.19 -2.13 19.63
N LEU A 216 -5.93 -2.62 18.67
CA LEU A 216 -5.88 -2.22 17.27
C LEU A 216 -7.23 -2.52 16.63
N TRP A 217 -7.53 -1.84 15.55
CA TRP A 217 -8.80 -2.00 14.82
C TRP A 217 -8.61 -1.78 13.33
N ARG A 218 -9.20 -2.68 12.53
CA ARG A 218 -9.26 -2.56 11.07
C ARG A 218 -10.02 -1.29 10.67
N THR A 219 -9.41 -0.49 9.83
CA THR A 219 -9.97 0.79 9.37
C THR A 219 -10.63 0.68 7.99
N THR A 220 -10.39 -0.42 7.28
CA THR A 220 -10.81 -0.66 5.90
C THR A 220 -11.23 -2.11 5.69
N GLY A 221 -11.85 -2.40 4.55
CA GLY A 221 -11.99 -3.76 4.02
C GLY A 221 -10.63 -4.44 3.79
N ASP A 222 -10.67 -5.68 3.30
CA ASP A 222 -9.48 -6.51 3.16
C ASP A 222 -8.56 -6.04 2.04
N ILE A 223 -7.24 -6.10 2.28
CA ILE A 223 -6.21 -5.81 1.29
C ILE A 223 -6.07 -6.97 0.29
N SER A 224 -5.74 -6.61 -0.94
CA SER A 224 -5.33 -7.57 -1.98
C SER A 224 -3.94 -7.21 -2.49
N ASP A 225 -3.17 -8.21 -2.95
CA ASP A 225 -1.81 -8.03 -3.44
C ASP A 225 -1.78 -7.34 -4.81
N ASN A 226 -2.13 -6.07 -4.84
CA ASN A 226 -1.98 -5.19 -5.99
C ASN A 226 -1.86 -3.72 -5.55
N TRP A 227 -1.26 -2.91 -6.43
CA TRP A 227 -1.02 -1.49 -6.17
C TRP A 227 -2.29 -0.68 -5.86
N GLY A 228 -3.38 -0.92 -6.62
CA GLY A 228 -4.65 -0.20 -6.46
C GLY A 228 -5.26 -0.41 -5.07
N SER A 229 -5.30 -1.66 -4.60
CA SER A 229 -5.80 -2.01 -3.26
C SER A 229 -4.95 -1.36 -2.17
N MET A 230 -3.62 -1.53 -2.23
CA MET A 230 -2.69 -0.92 -1.27
C MET A 230 -2.86 0.60 -1.21
N LEU A 231 -2.92 1.27 -2.35
CA LEU A 231 -3.06 2.72 -2.44
C LEU A 231 -4.41 3.22 -1.90
N SER A 232 -5.49 2.50 -2.20
CA SER A 232 -6.83 2.83 -1.69
C SER A 232 -6.88 2.75 -0.17
N ILE A 233 -6.35 1.69 0.41
CA ILE A 233 -6.29 1.48 1.86
C ILE A 233 -5.40 2.52 2.54
N LEU A 234 -4.22 2.81 1.98
CA LEU A 234 -3.34 3.88 2.43
C LEU A 234 -4.07 5.22 2.55
N LYS A 235 -4.81 5.62 1.50
CA LYS A 235 -5.55 6.87 1.45
C LYS A 235 -6.67 6.94 2.49
N GLN A 236 -7.31 5.83 2.80
CA GLN A 236 -8.37 5.74 3.82
C GLN A 236 -7.78 5.81 5.24
N ASN A 237 -6.63 5.19 5.49
CA ASN A 237 -6.02 5.12 6.83
C ASN A 237 -5.24 6.40 7.22
N LEU A 238 -4.60 7.09 6.26
CA LEU A 238 -3.80 8.28 6.55
C LEU A 238 -4.53 9.39 7.34
N PRO A 239 -5.81 9.72 7.04
CA PRO A 239 -6.53 10.75 7.79
C PRO A 239 -6.84 10.40 9.25
N LEU A 240 -6.72 9.12 9.62
CA LEU A 240 -7.11 8.60 10.94
C LEU A 240 -6.01 8.76 12.00
N ALA A 241 -4.90 9.45 11.69
CA ALA A 241 -3.79 9.69 12.59
C ALA A 241 -4.16 10.17 14.00
N PRO A 242 -5.19 11.04 14.21
CA PRO A 242 -5.57 11.48 15.54
C PRO A 242 -6.10 10.38 16.46
N HIS A 243 -6.46 9.21 15.94
CA HIS A 243 -7.06 8.12 16.70
C HIS A 243 -6.05 7.05 17.13
N ALA A 244 -4.83 7.06 16.57
CA ALA A 244 -3.79 6.09 16.90
C ALA A 244 -2.83 6.61 17.98
N GLY A 245 -2.36 5.70 18.83
CA GLY A 245 -1.39 5.99 19.88
C GLY A 245 -0.96 4.75 20.64
N PRO A 246 -0.06 4.86 21.64
CA PRO A 246 0.41 3.73 22.42
C PRO A 246 -0.75 2.94 23.04
N GLY A 247 -0.81 1.64 22.74
CA GLY A 247 -1.87 0.73 23.21
C GLY A 247 -3.14 0.72 22.36
N HIS A 248 -3.22 1.55 21.28
CA HIS A 248 -4.39 1.60 20.39
C HIS A 248 -4.02 2.09 19.00
N TRP A 249 -4.16 1.22 17.97
CA TRP A 249 -3.60 1.45 16.64
C TRP A 249 -4.65 1.32 15.53
N ASN A 250 -4.56 2.21 14.54
CA ASN A 250 -5.23 2.04 13.26
C ASN A 250 -4.58 0.89 12.50
N ASP A 251 -5.36 -0.07 12.06
CA ASP A 251 -4.91 -1.25 11.31
C ASP A 251 -5.42 -1.19 9.87
N PRO A 252 -4.55 -0.85 8.90
CA PRO A 252 -4.90 -0.83 7.48
C PRO A 252 -4.81 -2.20 6.81
N ASP A 253 -4.78 -3.28 7.59
CA ASP A 253 -4.57 -4.66 7.18
C ASP A 253 -3.12 -5.08 6.98
N MET A 254 -2.93 -6.35 6.66
CA MET A 254 -1.65 -7.05 6.58
C MET A 254 -0.72 -6.49 5.50
N LEU A 255 0.54 -6.91 5.61
CA LEU A 255 1.56 -6.65 4.58
C LEU A 255 1.48 -7.71 3.48
N GLU A 256 1.32 -7.27 2.25
CA GLU A 256 1.35 -8.12 1.05
C GLU A 256 2.77 -8.37 0.50
N VAL A 257 3.80 -7.88 1.18
CA VAL A 257 5.20 -7.92 0.74
C VAL A 257 5.66 -9.34 0.44
N GLY A 258 5.88 -9.63 -0.87
CA GLY A 258 6.38 -10.92 -1.34
C GLY A 258 5.30 -11.88 -1.88
N ASN A 259 4.03 -11.50 -1.94
CA ASN A 259 2.96 -12.32 -2.55
C ASN A 259 3.01 -12.37 -4.08
N GLY A 260 3.69 -11.40 -4.75
CA GLY A 260 4.02 -11.47 -6.19
C GLY A 260 3.14 -10.63 -7.10
N GLY A 261 2.06 -9.98 -6.61
CA GLY A 261 1.18 -9.10 -7.37
C GLY A 261 1.69 -7.66 -7.50
N MET A 262 2.73 -7.29 -6.74
CA MET A 262 3.39 -5.99 -6.82
C MET A 262 4.89 -6.13 -7.08
N THR A 263 5.52 -5.07 -7.60
CA THR A 263 6.97 -5.01 -7.77
C THR A 263 7.70 -4.76 -6.43
N ASP A 264 9.00 -5.03 -6.36
CA ASP A 264 9.82 -4.71 -5.18
C ASP A 264 9.79 -3.22 -4.82
N THR A 265 9.60 -2.32 -5.78
CA THR A 265 9.45 -0.88 -5.55
C THR A 265 8.13 -0.59 -4.84
N GLU A 266 7.03 -1.19 -5.27
CA GLU A 266 5.72 -1.07 -4.66
C GLU A 266 5.69 -1.72 -3.27
N TYR A 267 6.30 -2.89 -3.10
CA TYR A 267 6.45 -3.52 -1.78
C TYR A 267 7.26 -2.67 -0.79
N ARG A 268 8.34 -2.00 -1.24
CA ARG A 268 9.07 -1.02 -0.41
C ARG A 268 8.21 0.18 -0.05
N SER A 269 7.37 0.65 -0.97
CA SER A 269 6.42 1.73 -0.71
C SER A 269 5.35 1.30 0.30
N HIS A 270 4.77 0.12 0.13
CA HIS A 270 3.83 -0.49 1.06
C HIS A 270 4.43 -0.56 2.48
N PHE A 271 5.60 -1.17 2.64
CA PHE A 271 6.27 -1.30 3.93
C PHE A 271 6.65 0.05 4.55
N SER A 272 7.15 1.00 3.74
CA SER A 272 7.48 2.36 4.19
C SER A 272 6.26 3.11 4.70
N MET A 273 5.15 3.05 3.97
CA MET A 273 3.94 3.81 4.31
C MET A 273 3.24 3.21 5.53
N TRP A 274 3.16 1.87 5.67
CA TRP A 274 2.67 1.22 6.90
C TRP A 274 3.52 1.62 8.10
N SER A 275 4.85 1.62 7.97
CA SER A 275 5.74 2.05 9.05
C SER A 275 5.59 3.53 9.42
N VAL A 276 5.40 4.42 8.45
CA VAL A 276 5.12 5.84 8.73
C VAL A 276 3.77 6.02 9.41
N MET A 277 2.76 5.20 9.05
CA MET A 277 1.44 5.22 9.68
C MET A 277 1.44 4.60 11.09
N ALA A 278 2.54 4.02 11.58
CA ALA A 278 2.55 3.24 12.82
C ALA A 278 1.48 2.12 12.80
N ALA A 279 1.36 1.45 11.68
CA ALA A 279 0.40 0.37 11.46
C ALA A 279 0.95 -0.96 11.99
N PRO A 280 0.11 -1.90 12.43
CA PRO A 280 0.57 -3.25 12.73
C PRO A 280 1.29 -3.86 11.52
N LEU A 281 2.51 -4.36 11.72
CA LEU A 281 3.31 -5.00 10.67
C LEU A 281 3.08 -6.52 10.70
N LEU A 282 1.93 -6.95 10.18
CA LEU A 282 1.55 -8.37 10.10
C LEU A 282 1.82 -8.90 8.69
N ILE A 283 2.78 -9.81 8.56
CA ILE A 283 3.19 -10.39 7.27
C ILE A 283 2.10 -11.33 6.78
N GLY A 284 1.55 -11.08 5.59
CA GLY A 284 0.54 -11.91 4.92
C GLY A 284 1.10 -12.87 3.87
N SER A 285 2.40 -12.83 3.57
CA SER A 285 3.02 -13.67 2.54
C SER A 285 3.58 -14.98 3.09
N ASP A 286 3.69 -16.00 2.22
CA ASP A 286 4.29 -17.29 2.58
C ASP A 286 5.82 -17.19 2.70
N LEU A 287 6.30 -17.08 3.91
CA LEU A 287 7.73 -16.96 4.20
C LEU A 287 8.54 -18.22 3.86
N ARG A 288 7.90 -19.38 3.67
CA ARG A 288 8.59 -20.63 3.30
C ARG A 288 9.17 -20.58 1.89
N THR A 289 8.57 -19.75 1.02
CA THR A 289 8.97 -19.56 -0.38
C THR A 289 9.48 -18.15 -0.68
N ALA A 290 9.58 -17.29 0.34
CA ALA A 290 9.93 -15.88 0.19
C ALA A 290 11.35 -15.68 -0.34
N SER A 291 11.53 -14.68 -1.20
CA SER A 291 12.82 -14.29 -1.77
C SER A 291 13.72 -13.55 -0.75
N ASP A 292 15.02 -13.48 -1.03
CA ASP A 292 15.94 -12.64 -0.25
C ASP A 292 15.58 -11.15 -0.33
N ALA A 293 14.97 -10.68 -1.43
CA ALA A 293 14.45 -9.32 -1.56
C ALA A 293 13.30 -9.08 -0.59
N THR A 294 12.37 -10.03 -0.48
CA THR A 294 11.26 -10.00 0.50
C THR A 294 11.80 -9.90 1.93
N PHE A 295 12.75 -10.77 2.32
CA PHE A 295 13.37 -10.69 3.64
C PHE A 295 14.14 -9.39 3.85
N GLY A 296 14.77 -8.85 2.80
CA GLY A 296 15.46 -7.56 2.84
C GLY A 296 14.51 -6.38 3.10
N ILE A 297 13.29 -6.44 2.59
CA ILE A 297 12.25 -5.43 2.85
C ILE A 297 11.71 -5.60 4.28
N LEU A 298 11.22 -6.78 4.62
CA LEU A 298 10.58 -7.07 5.92
C LEU A 298 11.54 -6.94 7.10
N GLY A 299 12.84 -7.20 6.89
CA GLY A 299 13.88 -7.13 7.91
C GLY A 299 14.61 -5.78 8.04
N ASN A 300 14.18 -4.72 7.33
CA ASN A 300 14.86 -3.42 7.39
C ASN A 300 14.62 -2.75 8.76
N LYS A 301 15.59 -2.90 9.66
CA LYS A 301 15.50 -2.40 11.05
C LYS A 301 15.37 -0.86 11.14
N GLU A 302 15.90 -0.11 10.17
CA GLU A 302 15.78 1.35 10.18
C GLU A 302 14.36 1.81 9.84
N VAL A 303 13.69 1.12 8.92
CA VAL A 303 12.28 1.37 8.59
C VAL A 303 11.38 0.89 9.73
N ILE A 304 11.64 -0.30 10.28
CA ILE A 304 10.93 -0.82 11.46
C ILE A 304 11.05 0.15 12.65
N ALA A 305 12.22 0.77 12.86
CA ALA A 305 12.40 1.75 13.94
C ALA A 305 11.54 3.02 13.76
N VAL A 306 11.08 3.33 12.54
CA VAL A 306 10.08 4.39 12.32
C VAL A 306 8.72 3.94 12.81
N ASP A 307 8.32 2.71 12.51
CA ASP A 307 7.07 2.13 12.99
C ASP A 307 7.00 2.03 14.51
N GLN A 308 8.04 1.44 15.09
CA GLN A 308 8.15 1.09 16.50
C GLN A 308 8.61 2.25 17.40
N ASP A 309 8.60 3.50 16.89
CA ASP A 309 9.02 4.66 17.68
C ASP A 309 8.10 4.86 18.90
N PRO A 310 8.68 4.94 20.13
CA PRO A 310 7.89 4.95 21.37
C PRO A 310 7.09 6.24 21.62
N LEU A 311 7.20 7.26 20.75
CA LEU A 311 6.27 8.39 20.79
C LEU A 311 4.86 7.95 20.35
N GLY A 312 4.76 6.89 19.54
CA GLY A 312 3.51 6.28 19.12
C GLY A 312 2.61 7.16 18.26
N LYS A 313 3.16 8.16 17.57
CA LYS A 313 2.39 9.02 16.68
C LYS A 313 2.35 8.44 15.26
N GLN A 314 1.17 8.34 14.67
CA GLN A 314 1.02 8.08 13.25
C GLN A 314 1.47 9.28 12.43
N GLY A 315 2.11 9.04 11.27
CA GLY A 315 2.49 10.10 10.33
C GLY A 315 1.29 10.77 9.67
N THR A 316 1.45 12.04 9.31
CA THR A 316 0.41 12.88 8.71
C THR A 316 0.83 13.42 7.35
N VAL A 317 -0.15 13.66 6.48
CA VAL A 317 0.07 14.26 5.16
C VAL A 317 0.41 15.74 5.32
N LEU A 318 1.58 16.13 4.87
CA LEU A 318 2.04 17.53 4.86
C LEU A 318 1.72 18.22 3.53
N SER A 319 1.77 17.48 2.43
CA SER A 319 1.32 17.92 1.11
C SER A 319 0.95 16.72 0.23
N SER A 320 -0.03 16.94 -0.67
CA SER A 320 -0.47 15.97 -1.68
C SER A 320 -0.95 16.76 -2.91
N THR A 321 -0.23 16.65 -4.02
CA THR A 321 -0.58 17.36 -5.25
C THR A 321 -0.15 16.54 -6.46
N GLY A 322 -1.09 16.21 -7.34
CA GLY A 322 -0.84 15.49 -8.58
C GLY A 322 -0.10 14.16 -8.34
N GLY A 323 -0.54 13.38 -7.37
CA GLY A 323 0.03 12.09 -7.04
C GLY A 323 1.40 12.13 -6.35
N ARG A 324 1.87 13.32 -5.93
CA ARG A 324 3.13 13.51 -5.20
C ARG A 324 2.82 13.86 -3.75
N TRP A 325 3.24 13.01 -2.83
CA TRP A 325 2.92 13.12 -1.41
C TRP A 325 4.17 13.36 -0.57
N VAL A 326 4.03 14.18 0.45
CA VAL A 326 4.97 14.30 1.55
C VAL A 326 4.24 13.94 2.82
N VAL A 327 4.68 12.87 3.48
CA VAL A 327 4.12 12.42 4.76
C VAL A 327 5.21 12.52 5.82
N GLY A 328 4.91 13.20 6.92
CA GLY A 328 5.85 13.43 8.02
C GLY A 328 5.40 12.75 9.29
N LYS A 329 6.34 12.08 10.00
CA LYS A 329 6.12 11.47 11.32
C LYS A 329 7.08 12.07 12.33
N GLU A 330 6.54 12.52 13.46
CA GLU A 330 7.32 12.96 14.61
C GLU A 330 7.90 11.75 15.34
N MET A 331 9.19 11.83 15.69
CA MET A 331 9.91 10.77 16.39
C MET A 331 10.23 11.21 17.83
N LYS A 332 10.36 10.25 18.72
CA LYS A 332 10.60 10.47 20.17
C LYS A 332 11.84 11.33 20.45
N ASP A 333 12.87 11.20 19.65
CA ASP A 333 14.13 11.95 19.79
C ASP A 333 14.10 13.36 19.19
N GLY A 334 12.94 13.81 18.70
CA GLY A 334 12.76 15.11 18.06
C GLY A 334 13.10 15.15 16.57
N SER A 335 13.64 14.06 16.00
CA SER A 335 13.81 13.95 14.55
C SER A 335 12.46 13.76 13.83
N ARG A 336 12.48 13.75 12.51
CA ARG A 336 11.31 13.48 11.66
C ARG A 336 11.62 12.35 10.71
N ALA A 337 10.72 11.36 10.61
CA ALA A 337 10.68 10.48 9.46
C ALA A 337 9.83 11.15 8.38
N VAL A 338 10.36 11.22 7.16
CA VAL A 338 9.74 11.90 6.01
C VAL A 338 9.68 10.94 4.85
N ALA A 339 8.47 10.61 4.41
CA ALA A 339 8.23 9.84 3.20
C ALA A 339 7.92 10.80 2.04
N LEU A 340 8.73 10.73 0.97
CA LEU A 340 8.44 11.30 -0.33
C LEU A 340 7.83 10.17 -1.16
N PHE A 341 6.51 10.17 -1.33
CA PHE A 341 5.75 9.07 -1.95
C PHE A 341 5.18 9.51 -3.28
N ASN A 342 5.38 8.69 -4.30
CA ASN A 342 4.91 8.90 -5.67
C ASN A 342 3.87 7.85 -6.04
N GLU A 343 2.61 8.25 -6.16
CA GLU A 343 1.54 7.36 -6.58
C GLU A 343 1.40 7.21 -8.10
N THR A 344 2.15 8.04 -8.87
CA THR A 344 2.00 8.07 -10.33
C THR A 344 2.84 7.00 -11.03
N GLY A 345 2.43 6.62 -12.23
CA GLY A 345 3.14 5.64 -13.08
C GLY A 345 4.45 6.15 -13.71
N SER A 346 4.95 7.34 -13.33
CA SER A 346 6.22 7.88 -13.85
C SER A 346 7.07 8.47 -12.72
N ALA A 347 8.39 8.54 -12.92
CA ALA A 347 9.28 9.13 -11.93
C ALA A 347 8.95 10.61 -11.71
N GLN A 348 8.83 11.02 -10.45
CA GLN A 348 8.46 12.40 -10.05
C GLN A 348 9.51 13.01 -9.14
N ARG A 349 9.76 14.31 -9.35
CA ARG A 349 10.49 15.09 -8.36
C ARG A 349 9.56 15.48 -7.22
N ILE A 350 9.90 15.07 -5.98
CA ILE A 350 9.16 15.45 -4.77
C ILE A 350 10.10 16.17 -3.83
N SER A 351 9.66 17.30 -3.30
CA SER A 351 10.50 18.17 -2.47
C SER A 351 9.71 18.79 -1.33
N THR A 352 10.38 18.91 -0.18
CA THR A 352 9.90 19.62 1.01
C THR A 352 11.09 20.29 1.72
N THR A 353 10.87 20.89 2.89
CA THR A 353 11.93 21.50 3.70
C THR A 353 11.90 21.02 5.14
N ALA A 354 13.04 21.08 5.83
CA ALA A 354 13.16 20.78 7.25
C ALA A 354 12.14 21.56 8.10
N ARG A 355 11.92 22.84 7.77
CA ARG A 355 10.91 23.68 8.42
C ARG A 355 9.48 23.18 8.18
N ALA A 356 9.15 22.80 6.93
CA ALA A 356 7.80 22.32 6.60
C ALA A 356 7.46 20.99 7.28
N VAL A 357 8.47 20.18 7.59
CA VAL A 357 8.28 18.93 8.36
C VAL A 357 8.35 19.14 9.87
N GLY A 358 8.42 20.40 10.34
CA GLY A 358 8.35 20.75 11.76
C GLY A 358 9.66 20.61 12.53
N LEU A 359 10.83 20.63 11.87
CA LEU A 359 12.12 20.71 12.53
C LEU A 359 12.45 22.16 12.92
N PRO A 360 13.16 22.37 14.05
CA PRO A 360 13.65 23.69 14.43
C PRO A 360 14.63 24.24 13.38
N GLU A 361 14.79 25.58 13.37
CA GLU A 361 15.80 26.23 12.52
C GLU A 361 17.21 25.82 12.97
N ALA A 362 18.05 25.44 12.01
CA ALA A 362 19.43 25.05 12.22
C ALA A 362 20.30 25.44 11.02
N ASP A 363 21.62 25.53 11.22
CA ASP A 363 22.58 25.82 10.14
C ASP A 363 22.55 24.77 9.04
N ALA A 364 22.31 23.52 9.41
CA ALA A 364 22.13 22.37 8.52
C ALA A 364 21.45 21.22 9.27
N TYR A 365 21.11 20.18 8.53
CA TYR A 365 20.45 18.99 9.05
C TYR A 365 21.16 17.74 8.56
N THR A 366 21.14 16.70 9.37
CA THR A 366 21.48 15.32 8.97
C THR A 366 20.27 14.66 8.34
N LEU A 367 20.48 14.04 7.19
CA LEU A 367 19.47 13.30 6.44
C LEU A 367 19.95 11.85 6.29
N ARG A 368 19.24 10.89 6.89
CA ARG A 368 19.50 9.44 6.78
C ARG A 368 18.53 8.80 5.82
N ASP A 369 18.98 8.28 4.68
CA ASP A 369 18.17 7.43 3.80
C ASP A 369 18.08 6.02 4.40
N LEU A 370 16.85 5.59 4.72
CA LEU A 370 16.60 4.34 5.46
C LEU A 370 16.64 3.10 4.58
N TRP A 371 16.58 3.26 3.25
CA TRP A 371 16.73 2.17 2.29
C TRP A 371 18.14 2.01 1.77
N GLN A 372 18.85 3.15 1.58
CA GLN A 372 20.25 3.13 1.16
C GLN A 372 21.23 2.99 2.32
N HIS A 373 20.79 3.13 3.56
CA HIS A 373 21.59 3.10 4.77
C HIS A 373 22.75 4.12 4.75
N ARG A 374 22.48 5.31 4.18
CA ARG A 374 23.46 6.39 4.01
C ARG A 374 23.00 7.69 4.63
N SER A 375 23.95 8.44 5.18
CA SER A 375 23.70 9.75 5.77
C SER A 375 24.33 10.86 4.95
N TYR A 376 23.64 12.00 4.90
CA TYR A 376 24.02 13.19 4.16
C TYR A 376 23.76 14.44 5.01
N ASN A 377 24.41 15.58 4.71
CA ASN A 377 23.98 16.86 5.22
C ASN A 377 23.08 17.58 4.21
N THR A 378 22.10 18.33 4.67
CA THR A 378 21.26 19.20 3.85
C THR A 378 21.22 20.61 4.43
N ALA A 379 21.15 21.62 3.56
CA ALA A 379 20.93 23.02 3.95
C ALA A 379 19.45 23.30 4.31
N GLY A 380 18.63 22.25 4.42
CA GLY A 380 17.20 22.33 4.77
C GLY A 380 16.26 21.84 3.68
N THR A 381 16.73 21.65 2.45
CA THR A 381 15.91 21.03 1.38
C THR A 381 15.97 19.52 1.47
N ILE A 382 14.81 18.89 1.45
CA ILE A 382 14.61 17.44 1.38
C ILE A 382 13.96 17.16 0.04
N SER A 383 14.70 16.59 -0.91
CA SER A 383 14.21 16.36 -2.27
C SER A 383 14.81 15.10 -2.87
N ALA A 384 13.99 14.38 -3.64
CA ALA A 384 14.44 13.24 -4.42
C ALA A 384 13.66 13.12 -5.73
N THR A 385 14.26 12.47 -6.73
CA THR A 385 13.54 11.91 -7.86
C THR A 385 13.05 10.53 -7.44
N VAL A 386 11.74 10.41 -7.20
CA VAL A 386 11.08 9.20 -6.71
C VAL A 386 10.56 8.42 -7.92
N PRO A 387 10.93 7.14 -8.08
CA PRO A 387 10.45 6.32 -9.20
C PRO A 387 8.92 6.18 -9.17
N ALA A 388 8.35 5.71 -10.29
CA ALA A 388 6.93 5.34 -10.36
C ALA A 388 6.58 4.42 -9.19
N HIS A 389 5.46 4.67 -8.50
CA HIS A 389 4.96 3.93 -7.35
C HIS A 389 5.98 3.79 -6.18
N GLY A 390 7.02 4.62 -6.20
CA GLY A 390 8.12 4.55 -5.24
C GLY A 390 7.93 5.40 -4.00
N THR A 391 8.75 5.11 -2.98
CA THR A 391 8.89 5.93 -1.77
C THR A 391 10.37 6.11 -1.43
N VAL A 392 10.78 7.35 -1.20
CA VAL A 392 12.04 7.67 -0.54
C VAL A 392 11.73 8.01 0.91
N LEU A 393 12.23 7.18 1.82
CA LEU A 393 12.00 7.35 3.26
C LEU A 393 13.30 7.78 3.93
N VAL A 394 13.27 8.97 4.53
CA VAL A 394 14.43 9.56 5.18
C VAL A 394 14.11 9.94 6.63
N ARG A 395 15.10 9.81 7.51
CA ARG A 395 15.08 10.40 8.85
C ARG A 395 15.90 11.68 8.84
N VAL A 396 15.33 12.76 9.37
CA VAL A 396 15.93 14.10 9.34
C VAL A 396 16.02 14.64 10.76
N SER A 397 17.20 15.13 11.13
CA SER A 397 17.46 15.72 12.45
C SER A 397 18.28 17.01 12.33
N ALA A 398 18.07 17.94 13.25
CA ALA A 398 18.93 19.12 13.43
C ALA A 398 20.15 18.74 14.29
N ASP A 399 21.04 17.92 13.74
CA ASP A 399 22.19 17.36 14.43
C ASP A 399 23.42 18.25 14.28
N ALA A 400 24.21 18.41 15.34
CA ALA A 400 25.45 19.16 15.32
C ALA A 400 26.54 18.51 14.45
N ASP A 401 26.49 17.20 14.28
CA ASP A 401 27.49 16.40 13.54
C ASP A 401 27.25 16.35 12.02
N TRP A 402 26.30 17.14 11.49
CA TRP A 402 25.94 17.16 10.08
C TRP A 402 27.15 17.34 9.15
N SER A 403 28.21 18.05 9.59
CA SER A 403 29.41 18.31 8.79
C SER A 403 30.28 17.05 8.53
N ALA A 404 30.07 15.98 9.30
CA ALA A 404 30.73 14.69 9.10
C ALA A 404 30.26 13.97 7.81
N TYR A 405 29.08 14.31 7.33
CA TYR A 405 28.46 13.64 6.19
C TYR A 405 28.67 14.40 4.87
N PRO A 406 28.68 13.69 3.71
CA PRO A 406 28.70 14.35 2.41
C PRO A 406 27.43 15.16 2.18
N PRO A 407 27.47 16.18 1.31
CA PRO A 407 26.27 16.92 0.97
C PRO A 407 25.21 16.03 0.31
N ALA A 408 23.95 16.25 0.68
CA ALA A 408 22.81 15.65 -0.03
C ALA A 408 22.77 16.20 -1.46
N ALA A 409 22.42 15.38 -2.42
CA ALA A 409 22.28 15.78 -3.80
C ALA A 409 21.05 15.13 -4.43
N GLU A 410 20.41 15.89 -5.27
CA GLU A 410 19.35 15.39 -6.14
C GLU A 410 19.90 15.15 -7.53
N LEU A 411 19.49 14.04 -8.14
CA LEU A 411 19.82 13.69 -9.50
C LEU A 411 18.54 13.34 -10.24
N GLY A 412 18.33 13.90 -11.42
CA GLY A 412 17.14 13.64 -12.21
C GLY A 412 17.39 13.83 -13.70
N LEU A 413 16.45 13.32 -14.48
CA LEU A 413 16.38 13.56 -15.92
C LEU A 413 15.30 14.61 -16.17
N SER A 414 15.53 15.52 -17.11
CA SER A 414 14.53 16.46 -17.61
C SER A 414 14.08 16.03 -19.01
N GLY A 415 12.76 16.06 -19.25
CA GLY A 415 12.11 15.60 -20.47
C GLY A 415 11.68 14.13 -20.42
N SER A 416 10.85 13.72 -21.36
CA SER A 416 10.43 12.33 -21.51
C SER A 416 11.53 11.53 -22.20
N PRO A 417 11.95 10.38 -21.67
CA PRO A 417 12.99 9.55 -22.29
C PRO A 417 12.41 8.69 -23.43
N LEU A 418 11.85 9.34 -24.46
CA LEU A 418 11.41 8.67 -25.68
C LEU A 418 12.61 8.53 -26.63
N VAL A 419 12.86 7.33 -27.13
CA VAL A 419 13.97 7.01 -28.03
C VAL A 419 13.42 6.28 -29.25
N GLN A 420 13.45 6.94 -30.41
CA GLN A 420 13.11 6.27 -31.66
C GLN A 420 14.24 5.33 -32.07
N ALA A 421 13.94 4.04 -32.33
CA ALA A 421 14.92 3.05 -32.76
C ALA A 421 15.71 3.52 -33.98
N GLY A 422 17.04 3.41 -33.95
CA GLY A 422 17.96 3.86 -35.01
C GLY A 422 18.18 5.36 -35.11
N ARG A 423 17.53 6.16 -34.29
CA ARG A 423 17.72 7.62 -34.22
C ARG A 423 18.32 8.05 -32.90
N THR A 424 18.93 9.24 -32.91
CA THR A 424 19.51 9.83 -31.69
C THR A 424 18.49 10.69 -30.99
N ALA A 425 18.20 10.38 -29.73
CA ALA A 425 17.43 11.22 -28.83
C ALA A 425 18.36 12.06 -27.95
N THR A 426 17.94 13.27 -27.59
CA THR A 426 18.68 14.13 -26.64
C THR A 426 17.97 14.10 -25.30
N LEU A 427 18.66 13.64 -24.27
CA LEU A 427 18.23 13.67 -22.88
C LEU A 427 19.04 14.70 -22.09
N SER A 428 18.46 15.22 -21.02
CA SER A 428 19.14 16.18 -20.14
C SER A 428 19.09 15.73 -18.71
N SER A 429 20.25 15.60 -18.06
CA SER A 429 20.31 15.30 -16.62
C SER A 429 20.66 16.55 -15.82
N VAL A 430 20.19 16.59 -14.57
CA VAL A 430 20.42 17.67 -13.63
C VAL A 430 20.88 17.06 -12.31
N PHE A 431 22.14 17.38 -11.91
CA PHE A 431 22.65 17.13 -10.56
C PHE A 431 22.57 18.43 -9.79
N THR A 432 21.91 18.45 -8.63
CA THR A 432 21.76 19.63 -7.77
C THR A 432 22.33 19.31 -6.39
N ASP A 433 23.22 20.16 -5.89
CA ASP A 433 23.72 20.11 -4.52
C ASP A 433 22.67 20.71 -3.57
N LEU A 434 22.16 19.89 -2.64
CA LEU A 434 21.21 20.28 -1.60
C LEU A 434 21.87 20.41 -0.23
N GLY A 435 23.16 20.07 -0.14
CA GLY A 435 23.93 20.07 1.09
C GLY A 435 24.25 21.48 1.60
N ARG A 436 24.69 21.57 2.84
CA ARG A 436 25.28 22.78 3.43
C ARG A 436 26.69 23.01 2.93
N THR A 437 27.40 21.95 2.56
CA THR A 437 28.76 22.00 2.01
C THR A 437 28.76 21.70 0.51
N PRO A 438 29.67 22.29 -0.29
CA PRO A 438 29.70 22.04 -1.72
C PRO A 438 30.09 20.60 -2.07
N ALA A 439 29.43 20.03 -3.08
CA ALA A 439 29.85 18.79 -3.71
C ALA A 439 31.11 19.02 -4.56
N ARG A 440 32.18 18.23 -4.30
CA ARG A 440 33.47 18.33 -5.00
C ARG A 440 33.64 17.18 -5.98
N GLN A 441 34.42 17.42 -7.05
CA GLN A 441 34.79 16.40 -8.04
C GLN A 441 33.54 15.64 -8.55
N VAL A 442 32.50 16.38 -8.91
CA VAL A 442 31.24 15.82 -9.40
C VAL A 442 31.45 15.22 -10.77
N SER A 443 31.00 13.97 -10.95
CA SER A 443 30.97 13.26 -12.23
C SER A 443 29.61 12.60 -12.41
N VAL A 444 28.92 12.92 -13.50
CA VAL A 444 27.62 12.33 -13.88
C VAL A 444 27.84 11.37 -15.04
N SER A 445 27.19 10.23 -15.01
CA SER A 445 27.21 9.21 -16.07
C SER A 445 25.82 8.68 -16.32
N LEU A 446 25.52 8.36 -17.58
CA LEU A 446 24.29 7.71 -18.00
C LEU A 446 24.66 6.36 -18.62
N ALA A 447 24.13 5.27 -18.07
CA ALA A 447 24.24 3.93 -18.61
C ALA A 447 22.92 3.51 -19.27
N ALA A 448 23.01 2.78 -20.38
CA ALA A 448 21.89 2.26 -21.14
C ALA A 448 22.09 0.76 -21.42
N PRO A 449 21.11 0.02 -21.93
CA PRO A 449 21.23 -1.39 -22.27
C PRO A 449 22.41 -1.67 -23.24
N THR A 450 22.87 -2.91 -23.22
CA THR A 450 23.96 -3.35 -24.12
C THR A 450 23.61 -3.08 -25.58
N GLY A 451 24.58 -2.53 -26.33
CA GLY A 451 24.42 -2.19 -27.74
C GLY A 451 23.91 -0.76 -28.01
N TRP A 452 23.38 -0.08 -26.99
CA TRP A 452 23.04 1.34 -27.13
C TRP A 452 24.27 2.23 -27.11
N ARG A 453 24.19 3.39 -27.74
CA ARG A 453 25.23 4.42 -27.70
C ARG A 453 24.78 5.56 -26.81
N VAL A 454 25.64 5.94 -25.85
CA VAL A 454 25.43 7.10 -24.95
C VAL A 454 26.65 7.99 -25.02
N LYS A 455 26.43 9.30 -25.23
CA LYS A 455 27.49 10.30 -25.33
C LYS A 455 27.06 11.59 -24.66
N ALA A 456 27.87 12.10 -23.73
CA ALA A 456 27.68 13.44 -23.20
C ALA A 456 28.04 14.50 -24.27
N THR A 457 27.16 15.48 -24.49
CA THR A 457 27.35 16.59 -25.43
C THR A 457 27.58 17.93 -24.74
N SER A 458 27.45 17.95 -23.41
CA SER A 458 27.86 19.07 -22.56
C SER A 458 28.62 18.55 -21.35
N PRO A 459 29.24 19.42 -20.51
CA PRO A 459 30.05 18.95 -19.37
C PRO A 459 29.29 17.98 -18.47
N ALA A 460 29.86 16.78 -18.29
CA ALA A 460 29.38 15.76 -17.36
C ALA A 460 30.17 15.75 -16.04
N THR A 461 31.15 16.67 -15.91
CA THR A 461 31.99 16.81 -14.71
C THR A 461 32.07 18.26 -14.27
N ALA A 462 32.21 18.47 -12.96
CA ALA A 462 32.50 19.76 -12.36
C ALA A 462 33.47 19.60 -11.19
N GLY A 463 34.44 20.51 -11.06
CA GLY A 463 35.36 20.52 -9.92
C GLY A 463 34.63 20.79 -8.60
N SER A 464 33.55 21.57 -8.65
CA SER A 464 32.67 21.87 -7.50
C SER A 464 31.29 22.31 -7.97
N VAL A 465 30.26 21.87 -7.26
CA VAL A 465 28.90 22.39 -7.35
C VAL A 465 28.55 22.92 -5.95
N SER A 466 28.15 24.19 -5.86
CA SER A 466 27.82 24.82 -4.57
C SER A 466 26.37 24.54 -4.19
N THR A 467 26.05 24.69 -2.91
CA THR A 467 24.68 24.59 -2.35
C THR A 467 23.64 25.31 -3.23
N GLY A 468 22.57 24.61 -3.61
CA GLY A 468 21.48 25.09 -4.46
C GLY A 468 21.85 25.29 -5.93
N ARG A 469 23.07 24.97 -6.34
CA ARG A 469 23.51 25.03 -7.74
C ARG A 469 23.46 23.66 -8.40
N SER A 470 23.44 23.66 -9.74
CA SER A 470 23.29 22.43 -10.52
C SER A 470 24.33 22.30 -11.62
N LEU A 471 24.75 21.07 -11.86
CA LEU A 471 25.44 20.64 -13.10
C LEU A 471 24.38 20.05 -14.03
N ARG A 472 24.20 20.66 -15.22
CA ARG A 472 23.32 20.14 -16.26
C ARG A 472 24.17 19.50 -17.34
N THR A 473 23.78 18.28 -17.75
CA THR A 473 24.47 17.52 -18.79
C THR A 473 23.48 17.08 -19.85
N ALA A 474 23.78 17.40 -21.09
CA ALA A 474 23.03 16.90 -22.24
C ALA A 474 23.66 15.59 -22.74
N TRP A 475 22.84 14.64 -23.12
CA TRP A 475 23.20 13.31 -23.56
C TRP A 475 22.60 12.99 -24.91
N GLU A 476 23.40 12.52 -25.85
CA GLU A 476 22.93 11.81 -27.03
C GLU A 476 22.78 10.33 -26.70
N VAL A 477 21.56 9.78 -26.90
CA VAL A 477 21.25 8.37 -26.66
C VAL A 477 20.67 7.79 -27.94
N THR A 478 21.25 6.68 -28.42
CA THR A 478 20.82 6.01 -29.65
C THR A 478 20.61 4.53 -29.38
N ALA A 479 19.37 4.06 -29.53
CA ALA A 479 19.05 2.64 -29.58
C ALA A 479 19.40 2.07 -30.96
N PRO A 480 19.85 0.81 -31.09
CA PRO A 480 20.03 0.14 -32.38
C PRO A 480 18.75 0.17 -33.23
N ALA A 481 18.88 0.25 -34.57
CA ALA A 481 17.75 0.36 -35.48
C ALA A 481 16.73 -0.79 -35.39
N GLY A 482 17.12 -1.96 -34.94
CA GLY A 482 16.23 -3.12 -34.74
C GLY A 482 15.73 -3.30 -33.30
N THR A 483 15.90 -2.29 -32.43
CA THR A 483 15.41 -2.41 -31.06
C THR A 483 13.88 -2.44 -31.06
N PRO A 484 13.23 -3.48 -30.49
CA PRO A 484 11.79 -3.55 -30.39
C PRO A 484 11.20 -2.36 -29.59
N THR A 485 9.95 -2.00 -29.86
CA THR A 485 9.18 -1.08 -29.01
C THR A 485 9.05 -1.64 -27.60
N GLY A 486 9.05 -0.76 -26.60
CA GLY A 486 8.92 -1.18 -25.21
C GLY A 486 9.77 -0.34 -24.26
N SER A 487 9.79 -0.76 -23.02
CA SER A 487 10.46 -0.08 -21.90
C SER A 487 11.87 -0.65 -21.65
N TYR A 488 12.85 0.23 -21.53
CA TYR A 488 14.27 -0.11 -21.36
C TYR A 488 14.87 0.67 -20.19
N GLY A 489 15.58 -0.03 -19.31
CA GLY A 489 16.20 0.60 -18.14
C GLY A 489 17.38 1.50 -18.51
N LEU A 490 17.38 2.72 -18.00
CA LEU A 490 18.53 3.62 -17.97
C LEU A 490 18.98 3.79 -16.52
N THR A 491 20.30 3.92 -16.29
CA THR A 491 20.84 4.24 -14.98
C THR A 491 21.63 5.53 -15.03
N LEU A 492 21.11 6.54 -14.39
CA LEU A 492 21.79 7.82 -14.19
C LEU A 492 22.51 7.80 -12.85
N LYS A 493 23.81 8.09 -12.83
CA LYS A 493 24.63 8.04 -11.64
C LYS A 493 25.49 9.31 -11.53
N ALA A 494 25.49 9.92 -10.35
CA ALA A 494 26.43 10.96 -9.98
C ALA A 494 27.37 10.45 -8.87
N VAL A 495 28.66 10.69 -9.02
CA VAL A 495 29.69 10.43 -7.99
C VAL A 495 30.32 11.77 -7.64
N TYR A 496 30.48 12.02 -6.35
CA TYR A 496 31.05 13.28 -5.85
C TYR A 496 31.73 13.05 -4.49
N ARG A 497 32.37 14.12 -3.98
CA ARG A 497 33.04 14.06 -2.67
C ARG A 497 32.57 15.22 -1.78
N SER A 498 32.62 14.99 -0.48
CA SER A 498 32.56 16.09 0.51
C SER A 498 33.84 16.94 0.46
N PRO A 499 33.87 18.15 1.02
CA PRO A 499 35.09 18.92 1.19
C PRO A 499 36.19 18.17 1.97
N ALA A 500 35.79 17.29 2.92
CA ALA A 500 36.69 16.42 3.67
C ALA A 500 37.16 15.17 2.90
N GLY A 501 36.72 15.00 1.64
CA GLY A 501 37.14 13.90 0.75
C GLY A 501 36.28 12.63 0.80
N ALA A 502 35.27 12.54 1.68
CA ALA A 502 34.36 11.39 1.72
C ALA A 502 33.61 11.25 0.39
N ARG A 503 33.65 10.04 -0.20
CA ARG A 503 32.96 9.76 -1.46
C ARG A 503 31.47 9.52 -1.22
N ALA A 504 30.65 10.12 -2.05
CA ALA A 504 29.21 9.89 -2.11
C ALA A 504 28.77 9.60 -3.54
N GLU A 505 27.61 8.98 -3.66
CA GLU A 505 26.98 8.74 -4.96
C GLU A 505 25.46 8.84 -4.83
N THR A 506 24.83 9.27 -5.90
CA THR A 506 23.38 9.26 -6.09
C THR A 506 23.09 8.51 -7.38
N VAL A 507 22.14 7.56 -7.32
CA VAL A 507 21.77 6.72 -8.46
C VAL A 507 20.27 6.82 -8.65
N VAL A 508 19.84 7.01 -9.90
CA VAL A 508 18.43 7.01 -10.30
C VAL A 508 18.25 6.01 -11.43
N SER A 509 17.37 5.03 -11.21
CA SER A 509 16.90 4.13 -12.26
C SER A 509 15.76 4.80 -12.99
N LEU A 510 15.83 4.83 -14.31
CA LEU A 510 14.88 5.49 -15.21
C LEU A 510 14.46 4.49 -16.28
N THR A 511 13.31 4.74 -16.90
CA THR A 511 12.84 3.94 -18.02
C THR A 511 12.81 4.82 -19.28
N ALA A 512 13.46 4.35 -20.34
CA ALA A 512 13.29 4.90 -21.68
C ALA A 512 12.26 4.06 -22.44
N SER A 513 11.34 4.71 -23.13
CA SER A 513 10.42 4.04 -24.04
C SER A 513 10.98 4.08 -25.46
N VAL A 514 11.24 2.89 -26.02
CA VAL A 514 11.58 2.79 -27.45
C VAL A 514 10.29 2.83 -28.25
N VAL A 515 10.23 3.78 -29.19
CA VAL A 515 9.06 4.09 -29.99
C VAL A 515 9.38 3.99 -31.49
N VAL A 516 8.35 3.81 -32.29
CA VAL A 516 8.42 3.83 -33.76
C VAL A 516 7.48 4.91 -34.28
N ALA A 517 7.99 5.79 -35.12
CA ALA A 517 7.15 6.80 -35.74
C ALA A 517 6.16 6.14 -36.72
N PRO A 518 4.92 6.64 -36.80
CA PRO A 518 3.95 6.19 -37.81
C PRO A 518 4.50 6.41 -39.22
N PRO A 519 4.08 5.61 -40.22
CA PRO A 519 4.41 5.87 -41.61
C PRO A 519 3.74 7.16 -42.10
N ALA A 520 4.31 7.79 -43.13
CA ALA A 520 3.70 8.96 -43.76
C ALA A 520 2.37 8.57 -44.45
N GLY A 521 1.39 9.48 -44.41
CA GLY A 521 0.04 9.29 -44.93
C GLY A 521 -0.95 8.90 -43.83
N VAL A 522 -2.06 8.27 -44.23
CA VAL A 522 -3.13 7.85 -43.31
C VAL A 522 -2.83 6.47 -42.76
N SER A 523 -2.90 6.29 -41.46
CA SER A 523 -2.76 5.00 -40.79
C SER A 523 -3.93 4.76 -39.85
N GLN A 524 -4.46 3.54 -39.80
CA GLN A 524 -5.46 3.13 -38.83
C GLN A 524 -4.80 2.96 -37.45
N LEU A 525 -5.33 3.59 -36.41
CA LEU A 525 -4.77 3.53 -35.06
C LEU A 525 -4.83 2.11 -34.47
N GLY A 526 -5.85 1.31 -34.83
CA GLY A 526 -5.93 -0.09 -34.48
C GLY A 526 -4.77 -0.95 -35.00
N ASP A 527 -4.09 -0.53 -36.07
CA ASP A 527 -2.97 -1.26 -36.66
C ASP A 527 -1.59 -0.71 -36.21
N LEU A 528 -1.54 0.47 -35.56
CA LEU A 528 -0.30 1.06 -35.07
C LEU A 528 0.10 0.53 -33.69
N PRO A 529 1.42 0.46 -33.39
CA PRO A 529 1.86 0.17 -32.05
C PRO A 529 1.55 1.35 -31.11
N TRP A 530 0.88 1.09 -30.02
CA TRP A 530 0.71 2.09 -28.95
C TRP A 530 1.92 2.12 -28.01
N MET A 531 2.08 3.19 -27.26
CA MET A 531 3.11 3.36 -26.21
C MET A 531 2.64 2.78 -24.89
N SER A 532 1.40 3.04 -24.55
CA SER A 532 0.75 2.57 -23.33
C SER A 532 -0.75 2.40 -23.53
N THR A 533 -1.36 1.56 -22.70
CA THR A 533 -2.82 1.39 -22.61
C THR A 533 -3.22 1.32 -21.13
N ALA A 534 -4.38 1.87 -20.83
CA ALA A 534 -5.15 1.63 -19.61
C ALA A 534 -6.60 1.40 -20.02
N ASN A 535 -7.31 0.51 -19.32
CA ASN A 535 -8.69 0.16 -19.63
C ASN A 535 -9.43 -0.17 -18.33
N GLY A 536 -10.69 0.23 -18.22
CA GLY A 536 -11.49 0.01 -17.02
C GLY A 536 -11.91 -1.43 -16.82
N TRP A 537 -12.04 -2.18 -17.92
CA TRP A 537 -12.39 -3.60 -17.91
C TRP A 537 -11.75 -4.33 -19.09
N GLY A 538 -11.12 -5.49 -18.84
CA GLY A 538 -10.42 -6.23 -19.88
C GLY A 538 -9.26 -5.47 -20.52
N PRO A 539 -8.66 -5.99 -21.58
CA PRO A 539 -7.66 -5.31 -22.38
C PRO A 539 -8.28 -4.33 -23.39
N VAL A 540 -7.50 -3.36 -23.88
CA VAL A 540 -7.83 -2.61 -25.09
C VAL A 540 -7.73 -3.56 -26.29
N GLU A 541 -8.79 -3.64 -27.10
CA GLU A 541 -8.84 -4.53 -28.25
C GLU A 541 -8.59 -3.79 -29.57
N ARG A 542 -8.03 -4.54 -30.55
CA ARG A 542 -7.70 -4.02 -31.88
C ARG A 542 -8.69 -4.52 -32.90
N ASN A 543 -9.39 -3.61 -33.57
CA ASN A 543 -10.33 -3.91 -34.64
C ASN A 543 -11.51 -4.84 -34.23
N THR A 544 -11.78 -4.92 -32.94
CA THR A 544 -12.91 -5.59 -32.31
C THR A 544 -13.38 -4.75 -31.11
N SER A 545 -14.63 -4.96 -30.66
CA SER A 545 -15.11 -4.38 -29.42
C SER A 545 -14.30 -4.87 -28.21
N ASN A 546 -14.47 -4.27 -27.05
CA ASN A 546 -13.72 -4.63 -25.85
C ASN A 546 -13.98 -6.08 -25.39
N GLY A 547 -15.18 -6.63 -25.62
CA GLY A 547 -15.58 -7.94 -25.12
C GLY A 547 -15.70 -7.97 -23.60
N GLU A 548 -15.21 -9.05 -22.98
CA GLU A 548 -15.25 -9.23 -21.53
C GLU A 548 -13.83 -9.06 -20.92
N SER A 549 -13.32 -10.05 -20.22
CA SER A 549 -12.06 -9.92 -19.49
C SER A 549 -10.83 -10.50 -20.21
N ALA A 550 -11.02 -11.30 -21.25
CA ALA A 550 -9.93 -11.97 -21.95
C ALA A 550 -9.55 -11.23 -23.24
N ALA A 551 -8.27 -11.29 -23.62
CA ALA A 551 -7.85 -10.72 -24.90
C ALA A 551 -8.43 -11.49 -26.08
N GLY A 552 -9.03 -10.78 -27.06
CA GLY A 552 -9.58 -11.35 -28.29
C GLY A 552 -10.98 -11.96 -28.14
N ASP A 553 -11.71 -11.63 -27.07
CA ASP A 553 -13.09 -12.10 -26.85
C ASP A 553 -14.16 -11.09 -27.34
N GLY A 554 -13.74 -9.98 -27.96
CA GLY A 554 -14.62 -8.96 -28.53
C GLY A 554 -15.32 -9.39 -29.82
N HIS A 555 -16.35 -8.64 -30.17
CA HIS A 555 -17.15 -8.77 -31.40
C HIS A 555 -16.72 -7.72 -32.46
N PRO A 556 -17.25 -7.71 -33.67
CA PRO A 556 -17.04 -6.61 -34.61
C PRO A 556 -17.51 -5.28 -33.98
N LEU A 557 -16.67 -4.24 -34.05
CA LEU A 557 -17.02 -2.89 -33.63
C LEU A 557 -18.36 -2.47 -34.22
N THR A 558 -19.36 -2.15 -33.40
CA THR A 558 -20.70 -1.82 -33.86
C THR A 558 -21.30 -0.67 -33.06
N ILE A 559 -21.57 0.46 -33.71
CA ILE A 559 -22.15 1.65 -33.08
C ILE A 559 -23.47 2.00 -33.75
N GLY A 560 -24.60 1.97 -33.04
CA GLY A 560 -25.92 2.33 -33.56
C GLY A 560 -26.32 1.50 -34.76
N GLY A 561 -25.97 0.22 -34.81
CA GLY A 561 -26.25 -0.74 -35.92
C GLY A 561 -25.27 -0.66 -37.09
N VAL A 562 -24.25 0.19 -37.05
CA VAL A 562 -23.23 0.29 -38.10
C VAL A 562 -21.98 -0.48 -37.67
N VAL A 563 -21.54 -1.42 -38.52
CA VAL A 563 -20.35 -2.24 -38.27
C VAL A 563 -19.13 -1.58 -38.89
N TYR A 564 -18.03 -1.52 -38.12
CA TYR A 564 -16.75 -0.96 -38.54
C TYR A 564 -15.67 -2.04 -38.55
N ALA A 565 -14.82 -2.01 -39.58
CA ALA A 565 -13.77 -3.01 -39.77
C ALA A 565 -12.45 -2.67 -39.05
N LYS A 566 -12.27 -1.42 -38.63
CA LYS A 566 -11.06 -0.90 -38.04
C LYS A 566 -11.36 0.00 -36.84
N GLY A 567 -10.46 -0.01 -35.86
CA GLY A 567 -10.59 0.86 -34.70
C GLY A 567 -10.03 0.22 -33.42
N LEU A 568 -10.53 0.70 -32.28
CA LEU A 568 -10.18 0.21 -30.95
C LEU A 568 -11.46 0.00 -30.14
N GLY A 569 -11.61 -1.18 -29.52
CA GLY A 569 -12.60 -1.43 -28.49
C GLY A 569 -11.97 -1.18 -27.11
N VAL A 570 -12.62 -0.36 -26.32
CA VAL A 570 -12.16 0.05 -24.99
C VAL A 570 -13.32 0.03 -24.00
N HIS A 571 -12.99 0.10 -22.71
CA HIS A 571 -13.97 0.25 -21.62
C HIS A 571 -13.58 1.44 -20.75
N ALA A 572 -14.51 2.31 -20.40
CA ALA A 572 -14.22 3.44 -19.51
C ALA A 572 -13.79 2.96 -18.08
N ASP A 573 -12.87 3.65 -17.40
CA ASP A 573 -12.01 4.70 -17.93
C ASP A 573 -10.87 4.11 -18.75
N SER A 574 -10.64 4.64 -19.93
CA SER A 574 -9.56 4.13 -20.77
C SER A 574 -8.64 5.23 -21.29
N ALA A 575 -7.41 4.84 -21.61
CA ALA A 575 -6.43 5.70 -22.26
C ALA A 575 -5.51 4.87 -23.16
N VAL A 576 -5.31 5.33 -24.42
CA VAL A 576 -4.38 4.72 -25.36
C VAL A 576 -3.44 5.80 -25.88
N GLU A 577 -2.12 5.62 -25.75
CA GLU A 577 -1.12 6.59 -26.15
C GLU A 577 -0.35 6.17 -27.40
N TYR A 578 -0.19 7.08 -28.35
CA TYR A 578 0.55 6.88 -29.59
C TYR A 578 1.67 7.90 -29.75
N TYR A 579 2.84 7.43 -30.15
CA TYR A 579 3.95 8.29 -30.53
C TYR A 579 3.73 8.80 -31.96
N THR A 580 3.73 10.10 -32.15
CA THR A 580 3.59 10.77 -33.45
C THR A 580 4.91 11.32 -33.96
N GLY A 581 5.88 11.52 -33.07
CA GLY A 581 7.21 12.04 -33.42
C GLY A 581 7.19 13.45 -34.03
N LYS A 582 6.14 14.23 -33.77
CA LYS A 582 5.88 15.58 -34.34
C LYS A 582 5.67 15.57 -35.85
N ALA A 583 5.40 14.42 -36.44
CA ALA A 583 5.26 14.25 -37.88
C ALA A 583 3.80 14.19 -38.35
N CYS A 584 2.85 14.10 -37.41
CA CYS A 584 1.43 13.90 -37.70
C CYS A 584 0.66 15.23 -37.56
N GLU A 585 -0.44 15.33 -38.29
CA GLU A 585 -1.25 16.54 -38.39
C GLU A 585 -2.64 16.39 -37.80
N ARG A 586 -3.26 15.19 -37.91
CA ARG A 586 -4.67 15.02 -37.57
C ARG A 586 -5.00 13.63 -37.07
N VAL A 587 -5.90 13.57 -36.09
CA VAL A 587 -6.65 12.36 -35.69
C VAL A 587 -8.10 12.54 -36.10
N THR A 588 -8.71 11.50 -36.67
CA THR A 588 -10.15 11.39 -36.93
C THR A 588 -10.67 10.04 -36.45
N ALA A 589 -11.90 9.98 -35.97
CA ALA A 589 -12.58 8.73 -35.60
C ALA A 589 -14.10 8.94 -35.61
N ASP A 590 -14.84 7.86 -35.77
CA ASP A 590 -16.25 7.75 -35.39
C ASP A 590 -16.32 7.07 -34.01
N VAL A 591 -17.04 7.67 -33.06
CA VAL A 591 -17.01 7.23 -31.67
C VAL A 591 -18.40 7.01 -31.10
N GLY A 592 -18.55 6.05 -30.21
CA GLY A 592 -19.82 5.74 -29.56
C GLY A 592 -19.72 4.57 -28.58
N VAL A 593 -20.84 4.28 -27.91
CA VAL A 593 -20.99 3.06 -27.12
C VAL A 593 -21.20 1.88 -28.07
N ASP A 594 -20.48 0.77 -27.85
CA ASP A 594 -20.64 -0.44 -28.67
C ASP A 594 -21.99 -1.12 -28.39
N ASP A 595 -22.63 -1.63 -29.46
CA ASP A 595 -23.94 -2.28 -29.41
C ASP A 595 -23.93 -3.64 -28.69
N GLU A 596 -22.77 -4.19 -28.30
CA GLU A 596 -22.68 -5.45 -27.55
C GLU A 596 -23.35 -5.37 -26.18
N LYS A 597 -23.46 -4.16 -25.62
CA LYS A 597 -24.24 -3.89 -24.42
C LYS A 597 -25.52 -3.13 -24.77
N SER A 598 -26.64 -3.74 -24.47
CA SER A 598 -27.96 -3.24 -24.90
C SER A 598 -28.54 -2.10 -24.04
N SER A 599 -27.89 -1.73 -22.92
CA SER A 599 -28.40 -0.69 -22.01
C SER A 599 -27.31 -0.18 -21.06
N ASN A 600 -27.51 1.02 -20.51
CA ASN A 600 -26.76 1.66 -19.43
C ASN A 600 -25.34 2.18 -19.76
N GLY A 601 -24.79 1.95 -20.94
CA GLY A 601 -23.48 2.53 -21.28
C GLY A 601 -23.58 4.04 -21.49
N SER A 602 -22.68 4.80 -20.86
CA SER A 602 -22.57 6.27 -21.03
C SER A 602 -21.11 6.72 -20.95
N VAL A 603 -20.57 7.23 -22.07
CA VAL A 603 -19.15 7.55 -22.19
C VAL A 603 -18.91 8.92 -22.83
N ALA A 604 -17.76 9.53 -22.54
CA ALA A 604 -17.30 10.69 -23.30
C ALA A 604 -15.88 10.46 -23.80
N PHE A 605 -15.62 10.92 -25.04
CA PHE A 605 -14.35 10.73 -25.74
C PHE A 605 -13.53 12.02 -25.72
N GLU A 606 -12.21 11.88 -25.51
CA GLU A 606 -11.29 13.01 -25.49
C GLU A 606 -10.02 12.67 -26.29
N ILE A 607 -9.53 13.62 -27.08
CA ILE A 607 -8.23 13.56 -27.76
C ILE A 607 -7.30 14.57 -27.12
N TRP A 608 -6.12 14.13 -26.72
CA TRP A 608 -5.09 14.95 -26.08
C TRP A 608 -3.82 14.95 -26.92
N ALA A 609 -3.17 16.10 -27.03
CA ALA A 609 -1.89 16.31 -27.68
C ALA A 609 -0.88 16.88 -26.68
N ASP A 610 0.22 16.16 -26.41
CA ASP A 610 1.25 16.53 -25.42
C ASP A 610 0.67 16.99 -24.06
N GLY A 611 -0.37 16.28 -23.58
CA GLY A 611 -1.02 16.55 -22.30
C GLY A 611 -2.05 17.70 -22.32
N THR A 612 -2.35 18.25 -23.49
CA THR A 612 -3.42 19.25 -23.67
C THR A 612 -4.61 18.63 -24.39
N LYS A 613 -5.81 18.78 -23.84
CA LYS A 613 -7.04 18.30 -24.48
C LYS A 613 -7.35 19.18 -25.70
N VAL A 614 -7.39 18.57 -26.88
CA VAL A 614 -7.57 19.27 -28.18
C VAL A 614 -8.94 19.00 -28.81
N ALA A 615 -9.62 17.92 -28.42
CA ALA A 615 -11.01 17.64 -28.82
C ALA A 615 -11.72 16.81 -27.74
N SER A 616 -13.05 16.89 -27.69
CA SER A 616 -13.89 16.04 -26.86
C SER A 616 -15.32 16.00 -27.39
N THR A 617 -16.06 14.91 -27.06
CA THR A 617 -17.51 14.81 -27.25
C THR A 617 -18.26 15.28 -26.00
N GLY A 618 -19.58 15.39 -26.10
CA GLY A 618 -20.47 15.26 -24.94
C GLY A 618 -20.58 13.80 -24.52
N VAL A 619 -21.42 13.51 -23.52
CA VAL A 619 -21.73 12.13 -23.12
C VAL A 619 -22.53 11.46 -24.25
N LEU A 620 -22.06 10.33 -24.70
CA LEU A 620 -22.73 9.44 -25.66
C LEU A 620 -23.27 8.23 -24.90
N THR A 621 -24.48 7.79 -25.24
CA THR A 621 -25.14 6.66 -24.58
C THR A 621 -25.45 5.54 -25.57
N THR A 622 -25.74 4.36 -25.06
CA THR A 622 -26.19 3.20 -25.84
C THR A 622 -27.31 3.60 -26.82
N ALA A 623 -27.28 3.06 -28.03
CA ALA A 623 -28.20 3.32 -29.14
C ALA A 623 -28.11 4.74 -29.77
N MET A 624 -27.19 5.59 -29.36
CA MET A 624 -26.87 6.79 -30.15
C MET A 624 -26.09 6.40 -31.40
N PRO A 625 -26.30 7.11 -32.53
CA PRO A 625 -25.44 6.92 -33.69
C PRO A 625 -24.02 7.38 -33.41
N ALA A 626 -23.04 6.84 -34.11
CA ALA A 626 -21.66 7.25 -34.00
C ALA A 626 -21.52 8.77 -34.21
N GLN A 627 -20.69 9.40 -33.41
CA GLN A 627 -20.33 10.82 -33.55
C GLN A 627 -18.91 10.91 -34.14
N SER A 628 -18.75 11.63 -35.26
CA SER A 628 -17.42 11.89 -35.81
C SER A 628 -16.68 12.92 -34.94
N VAL A 629 -15.44 12.61 -34.60
CA VAL A 629 -14.52 13.49 -33.89
C VAL A 629 -13.25 13.73 -34.71
N SER A 630 -12.72 14.95 -34.67
CA SER A 630 -11.47 15.30 -35.37
C SER A 630 -10.66 16.29 -34.54
N ALA A 631 -9.35 16.08 -34.48
CA ALA A 631 -8.41 16.94 -33.76
C ALA A 631 -7.19 17.27 -34.60
N ASP A 632 -6.75 18.53 -34.58
CA ASP A 632 -5.42 18.97 -35.03
C ASP A 632 -4.40 18.57 -33.97
N VAL A 633 -3.43 17.73 -34.35
CA VAL A 633 -2.34 17.25 -33.51
C VAL A 633 -0.96 17.66 -34.05
N SER A 634 -0.93 18.67 -34.90
CA SER A 634 0.29 19.17 -35.56
C SER A 634 1.36 19.55 -34.52
N GLY A 635 2.57 18.99 -34.68
CA GLY A 635 3.70 19.24 -33.80
C GLY A 635 3.67 18.54 -32.45
N ALA A 636 2.63 17.78 -32.15
CA ALA A 636 2.60 16.94 -30.95
C ALA A 636 3.58 15.77 -31.08
N GLU A 637 4.23 15.40 -29.98
CA GLU A 637 5.10 14.22 -29.88
C GLU A 637 4.31 12.98 -29.51
N VAL A 638 3.24 13.15 -28.70
CA VAL A 638 2.37 12.08 -28.22
C VAL A 638 0.90 12.50 -28.36
N VAL A 639 0.10 11.59 -28.86
CA VAL A 639 -1.38 11.68 -28.86
C VAL A 639 -1.93 10.63 -27.92
N ARG A 640 -2.92 11.05 -27.11
CA ARG A 640 -3.63 10.18 -26.18
C ARG A 640 -5.13 10.22 -26.47
N LEU A 641 -5.71 9.05 -26.67
CA LEU A 641 -7.15 8.83 -26.77
C LEU A 641 -7.67 8.43 -25.41
N VAL A 642 -8.70 9.10 -24.92
CA VAL A 642 -9.27 8.86 -23.57
C VAL A 642 -10.78 8.65 -23.68
N VAL A 643 -11.30 7.67 -22.98
CA VAL A 643 -12.74 7.50 -22.74
C VAL A 643 -12.97 7.59 -21.24
N THR A 644 -13.96 8.39 -20.86
CA THR A 644 -14.40 8.56 -19.46
C THR A 644 -15.81 7.97 -19.27
N ASP A 645 -16.17 7.67 -18.05
CA ASP A 645 -17.43 7.05 -17.62
C ASP A 645 -18.68 7.94 -17.71
N GLY A 646 -18.61 9.07 -18.41
CA GLY A 646 -19.74 10.00 -18.51
C GLY A 646 -20.16 10.65 -17.18
N GLY A 647 -19.65 10.19 -16.04
CA GLY A 647 -19.90 10.71 -14.69
C GLY A 647 -20.92 9.90 -13.88
N ASP A 648 -21.32 8.71 -14.30
CA ASP A 648 -22.29 7.84 -13.62
C ASP A 648 -21.71 6.45 -13.23
N GLY A 649 -20.42 6.22 -13.48
CA GLY A 649 -19.72 4.98 -13.19
C GLY A 649 -19.56 4.11 -14.44
N ILE A 650 -18.70 3.11 -14.34
CA ILE A 650 -18.19 2.34 -15.50
C ILE A 650 -19.13 1.21 -15.98
N ASP A 651 -20.33 1.06 -15.44
CA ASP A 651 -21.21 -0.06 -15.76
C ASP A 651 -21.67 -0.05 -17.23
N SER A 652 -21.29 -1.07 -18.01
CA SER A 652 -21.64 -1.26 -19.42
C SER A 652 -20.99 -0.24 -20.39
N ASP A 653 -19.92 0.41 -20.01
CA ASP A 653 -19.25 1.47 -20.75
C ASP A 653 -18.27 0.94 -21.82
N HIS A 654 -18.74 -0.04 -22.61
CA HIS A 654 -18.03 -0.53 -23.79
C HIS A 654 -18.07 0.52 -24.89
N ALA A 655 -16.92 0.98 -25.32
CA ALA A 655 -16.79 2.12 -26.20
C ALA A 655 -15.87 1.84 -27.38
N ASP A 656 -16.21 2.39 -28.52
CA ASP A 656 -15.45 2.23 -29.75
C ASP A 656 -14.86 3.54 -30.25
N TRP A 657 -13.58 3.49 -30.60
CA TRP A 657 -12.91 4.42 -31.52
C TRP A 657 -12.95 3.77 -32.92
N ALA A 658 -14.06 3.85 -33.62
CA ALA A 658 -14.25 3.22 -34.91
C ALA A 658 -13.62 4.06 -36.03
N ASP A 659 -13.07 3.41 -37.06
CA ASP A 659 -12.33 4.02 -38.17
C ASP A 659 -11.35 5.11 -37.70
N ALA A 660 -10.68 4.85 -36.56
CA ALA A 660 -9.76 5.77 -35.95
C ALA A 660 -8.47 5.90 -36.77
N GLU A 661 -8.25 7.07 -37.35
CA GLU A 661 -7.17 7.35 -38.29
C GLU A 661 -6.21 8.41 -37.75
N LEU A 662 -4.93 8.22 -38.02
CA LEU A 662 -3.86 9.21 -37.81
C LEU A 662 -3.24 9.58 -39.16
N THR A 663 -3.28 10.85 -39.49
CA THR A 663 -2.64 11.42 -40.69
C THR A 663 -1.28 12.00 -40.33
N CYS A 664 -0.22 11.53 -41.00
CA CYS A 664 1.16 11.97 -40.78
C CYS A 664 1.87 12.42 -42.06
#